data_9e191af6ecac27af64f898b706acdc16
#
_entry.id   9e191af6ecac27af64f898b706acdc16
#
_cell.length_a   1.000
_cell.length_b   1.000
_cell.length_c   1.000
_cell.angle_alpha   90.00
_cell.angle_beta   90.00
_cell.angle_gamma   90.00
#
_symmetry.space_group_name_H-M   'P 1'
#
loop_
_entity.id
_entity.type
_entity.pdbx_description
1 polymer ?
#
loop_
_entity_poly.entity_id
_entity_poly.type
_entity_poly.pdbx_seq_one_letter_code
_entity_poly.pdbx_strand_id
1 'polypeptide(L)'
;MLSLPRMIADLKGSAAGWRPDSLASLSGIDVADLNRFMALRTAALQESLASEHSIRSLSAFARQLLHAAPLFEGYESEMNFEFRWSSAFSTAKRVTSSSVFFELAAVLWNLAADHSVVGILSDRKTVDGLRAGCRAFSFAAGALTVLRERVAPRVRGVTVPNLSDSGLQFAINLMLAQAQALFYLKAAMDVEGGSSTVTTGIVAKIAAQASLFYSRALVFLRQEPMASTIDASWVISVQYELKCYNAYAESYQAMAAKELALKTAKGYGEEVARLQKSIRLLRELLDSSKTFDKGLAALKLEPERMLKVLEARLVTAVKENNLIYLDPVPGESALSPVDGVVMAKAAADPLEFAVDPLLFAGVVSKEVRELAADLRNRLMDLSASVSAEANQAANAASALLSDMGLPGSLESVKAEGALPDSLWARVERVQAAGCMDDLRRRQADVSAKAERAGVSIEQLQRAMERERADDRAFVAQHPMAASSAGALDNIRATFLSLRDSYATARMADAALADVLESPEFKRAMELLSKDRSELNASLPSAVGSLTKVGTMALEQTLADLDRSLQERLRLKKQLEAQVNDDVVSEVQRRVSAGEELRKIETELLGRYSDMGRRVRELVAQQPQLLDAIVNNHQRFVEARSQDPQSALLDNAIAAIERSISQFTTVQSQMSDGLTFYTNLQARLSSLAQSLDDLCYAQHMMRRETEDQETSQRSRLEQERADAAFAQRLQDELKVSNSAEETASNSGRMNDPPQFSSNTAASAPKFSYPTFGGAPSVPPNAASEGRTYTYQHTTPVSQDSSLKPNESSETNAKLARLVEMGFRREDAVEQLRRYNNDERSALNALLGM
;
A
#
# COMPACT_ATOMS: atom_id res chain seq x y z
N MET A 1 -24.85 13.19 24.40
CA MET A 1 -24.05 12.91 23.19
C MET A 1 -22.74 13.68 23.23
N LEU A 2 -21.66 13.13 22.67
CA LEU A 2 -20.28 13.61 22.78
C LEU A 2 -19.73 13.92 21.40
N SER A 3 -19.11 15.11 21.21
CA SER A 3 -18.33 15.40 19.99
C SER A 3 -16.89 14.95 20.15
N LEU A 4 -16.32 14.42 19.07
CA LEU A 4 -14.90 14.13 19.02
C LEU A 4 -14.09 15.44 18.99
N PRO A 5 -13.01 15.55 19.77
CA PRO A 5 -12.13 16.72 19.71
C PRO A 5 -11.28 16.66 18.43
N ARG A 6 -10.97 17.82 17.87
CA ARG A 6 -10.06 17.94 16.72
C ARG A 6 -8.60 17.74 17.12
N MET A 7 -7.81 17.21 16.20
CA MET A 7 -6.36 17.38 16.18
C MET A 7 -6.04 18.80 15.69
N ILE A 8 -5.03 19.43 16.27
CA ILE A 8 -4.64 20.82 15.93
C ILE A 8 -3.35 20.79 15.13
N ALA A 9 -3.37 21.33 13.90
CA ALA A 9 -2.20 21.47 13.06
C ALA A 9 -1.32 22.65 13.51
N ASP A 10 0.01 22.49 13.47
CA ASP A 10 0.95 23.58 13.59
C ASP A 10 1.32 24.13 12.20
N LEU A 11 0.51 25.04 11.70
CA LEU A 11 0.67 25.63 10.35
C LEU A 11 1.97 26.44 10.21
N LYS A 12 2.51 27.00 11.30
CA LYS A 12 3.71 27.83 11.25
C LYS A 12 5.00 26.98 11.12
N GLY A 13 5.02 25.80 11.72
CA GLY A 13 6.16 24.88 11.67
C GLY A 13 6.17 24.02 10.40
N SER A 14 5.00 23.61 9.89
CA SER A 14 4.90 22.67 8.77
C SER A 14 4.97 23.31 7.37
N ALA A 15 4.89 24.64 7.24
CA ALA A 15 4.95 25.31 5.93
C ALA A 15 6.38 25.49 5.39
N ALA A 16 7.41 25.34 6.22
CA ALA A 16 8.79 25.64 5.83
C ALA A 16 9.43 24.55 4.94
N GLY A 17 8.90 23.34 4.89
CA GLY A 17 9.47 22.21 4.14
C GLY A 17 8.95 22.02 2.71
N TRP A 18 7.81 22.58 2.38
CA TRP A 18 7.20 22.46 1.05
C TRP A 18 7.82 23.46 0.07
N ARG A 19 9.02 23.20 -0.42
CA ARG A 19 9.65 24.03 -1.44
C ARG A 19 9.41 23.41 -2.81
N PRO A 20 8.82 24.14 -3.78
CA PRO A 20 8.63 23.63 -5.15
C PRO A 20 9.93 23.16 -5.79
N ASP A 21 11.06 23.80 -5.45
CA ASP A 21 12.37 23.51 -6.02
C ASP A 21 12.93 22.15 -5.61
N SER A 22 12.62 21.67 -4.41
CA SER A 22 13.05 20.33 -3.92
C SER A 22 12.22 19.20 -4.53
N LEU A 23 11.02 19.49 -5.04
CA LEU A 23 10.11 18.53 -5.65
C LEU A 23 10.27 18.43 -7.18
N ALA A 24 10.98 19.38 -7.80
CA ALA A 24 11.27 19.38 -9.23
C ALA A 24 12.15 18.18 -9.67
N SER A 25 12.83 17.51 -8.72
CA SER A 25 13.61 16.30 -9.00
C SER A 25 12.74 15.06 -9.21
N LEU A 26 11.49 15.05 -8.73
CA LEU A 26 10.54 13.96 -8.98
C LEU A 26 9.90 14.16 -10.34
N SER A 27 10.25 13.32 -11.31
CA SER A 27 9.68 13.34 -12.65
C SER A 27 8.15 13.19 -12.59
N GLY A 28 7.42 14.17 -13.12
CA GLY A 28 5.98 14.14 -13.25
C GLY A 28 5.19 15.03 -12.27
N ILE A 29 5.85 15.75 -11.35
CA ILE A 29 5.16 16.74 -10.50
C ILE A 29 5.00 18.05 -11.27
N ASP A 30 3.74 18.48 -11.45
CA ASP A 30 3.42 19.82 -11.92
C ASP A 30 3.42 20.80 -10.73
N VAL A 31 4.13 21.92 -10.88
CA VAL A 31 4.16 23.01 -9.88
C VAL A 31 2.75 23.59 -9.64
N ALA A 32 1.90 23.61 -10.67
CA ALA A 32 0.52 24.05 -10.54
C ALA A 32 -0.30 23.12 -9.63
N ASP A 33 -0.12 21.80 -9.76
CA ASP A 33 -0.75 20.81 -8.90
C ASP A 33 -0.31 20.96 -7.45
N LEU A 34 0.99 21.17 -7.22
CA LEU A 34 1.53 21.40 -5.90
C LEU A 34 0.95 22.65 -5.24
N ASN A 35 0.90 23.77 -5.97
CA ASN A 35 0.32 25.02 -5.46
C ASN A 35 -1.17 24.85 -5.12
N ARG A 36 -1.92 24.13 -5.95
CA ARG A 36 -3.34 23.83 -5.70
C ARG A 36 -3.52 22.93 -4.48
N PHE A 37 -2.68 21.93 -4.33
CA PHE A 37 -2.68 21.05 -3.17
C PHE A 37 -2.41 21.81 -1.86
N MET A 38 -1.45 22.74 -1.87
CA MET A 38 -1.15 23.60 -0.73
C MET A 38 -2.29 24.58 -0.41
N ALA A 39 -2.97 25.10 -1.44
CA ALA A 39 -4.14 25.94 -1.24
C ALA A 39 -5.29 25.19 -0.59
N LEU A 40 -5.56 23.94 -1.03
CA LEU A 40 -6.57 23.05 -0.42
C LEU A 40 -6.22 22.72 1.04
N ARG A 41 -4.94 22.42 1.32
CA ARG A 41 -4.46 22.21 2.69
C ARG A 41 -4.74 23.41 3.57
N THR A 42 -4.36 24.58 3.10
CA THR A 42 -4.54 25.83 3.86
C THR A 42 -6.02 26.09 4.13
N ALA A 43 -6.89 25.95 3.12
CA ALA A 43 -8.33 26.12 3.27
C ALA A 43 -8.93 25.12 4.28
N ALA A 44 -8.51 23.84 4.22
CA ALA A 44 -9.01 22.81 5.13
C ALA A 44 -8.59 23.01 6.58
N LEU A 45 -7.41 23.59 6.83
CA LEU A 45 -6.81 23.71 8.17
C LEU A 45 -6.97 25.07 8.83
N GLN A 46 -7.38 26.12 8.07
CA GLN A 46 -7.61 27.46 8.64
C GLN A 46 -8.87 27.56 9.50
N GLU A 47 -9.89 26.75 9.26
CA GLU A 47 -11.13 26.81 10.02
C GLU A 47 -11.04 26.04 11.33
N SER A 48 -11.24 26.77 12.44
CA SER A 48 -11.23 26.18 13.80
C SER A 48 -12.59 25.69 14.27
N LEU A 49 -13.68 26.09 13.61
CA LEU A 49 -15.06 25.74 13.99
C LEU A 49 -15.66 24.78 12.98
N ALA A 50 -16.37 23.77 13.49
CA ALA A 50 -17.13 22.84 12.65
C ALA A 50 -18.27 23.57 11.92
N SER A 51 -18.22 23.56 10.60
CA SER A 51 -19.19 24.18 9.71
C SER A 51 -19.38 23.32 8.46
N GLU A 52 -20.42 23.57 7.68
CA GLU A 52 -20.59 22.90 6.40
C GLU A 52 -19.45 23.23 5.43
N HIS A 53 -18.92 24.44 5.52
CA HIS A 53 -17.76 24.85 4.72
C HIS A 53 -16.48 24.10 5.15
N SER A 54 -16.23 23.99 6.45
CA SER A 54 -15.10 23.21 6.99
C SER A 54 -15.16 21.75 6.55
N ILE A 55 -16.33 21.11 6.62
CA ILE A 55 -16.54 19.72 6.17
C ILE A 55 -16.22 19.58 4.68
N ARG A 56 -16.69 20.51 3.83
CA ARG A 56 -16.40 20.49 2.39
C ARG A 56 -14.90 20.65 2.10
N SER A 57 -14.24 21.59 2.76
CA SER A 57 -12.80 21.84 2.59
C SER A 57 -11.97 20.64 3.07
N LEU A 58 -12.31 20.06 4.23
CA LEU A 58 -11.66 18.84 4.74
C LEU A 58 -11.91 17.64 3.82
N SER A 59 -13.11 17.47 3.29
CA SER A 59 -13.45 16.38 2.37
C SER A 59 -12.68 16.50 1.05
N ALA A 60 -12.61 17.71 0.48
CA ALA A 60 -11.86 17.99 -0.75
C ALA A 60 -10.37 17.68 -0.56
N PHE A 61 -9.77 18.14 0.53
CA PHE A 61 -8.36 17.87 0.83
C PHE A 61 -8.11 16.39 1.16
N ALA A 62 -8.97 15.74 1.94
CA ALA A 62 -8.86 14.31 2.26
C ALA A 62 -8.90 13.43 0.99
N ARG A 63 -9.74 13.80 0.00
CA ARG A 63 -9.81 13.07 -1.28
C ARG A 63 -8.50 13.20 -2.06
N GLN A 64 -7.91 14.39 -2.12
CA GLN A 64 -6.61 14.59 -2.75
C GLN A 64 -5.50 13.83 -2.02
N LEU A 65 -5.51 13.84 -0.68
CA LEU A 65 -4.56 13.08 0.12
C LEU A 65 -4.70 11.56 -0.06
N LEU A 66 -5.93 11.03 -0.16
CA LEU A 66 -6.17 9.60 -0.42
C LEU A 66 -5.57 9.14 -1.77
N HIS A 67 -5.59 10.03 -2.76
CA HIS A 67 -4.95 9.78 -4.05
C HIS A 67 -3.44 9.98 -3.98
N ALA A 68 -2.98 11.07 -3.37
CA ALA A 68 -1.57 11.47 -3.36
C ALA A 68 -0.70 10.62 -2.41
N ALA A 69 -1.22 10.20 -1.25
CA ALA A 69 -0.41 9.51 -0.26
C ALA A 69 0.25 8.21 -0.77
N PRO A 70 -0.42 7.33 -1.54
CA PRO A 70 0.22 6.17 -2.14
C PRO A 70 1.29 6.54 -3.19
N LEU A 71 1.11 7.66 -3.91
CA LEU A 71 2.07 8.12 -4.92
C LEU A 71 3.36 8.61 -4.27
N PHE A 72 3.26 9.21 -3.08
CA PHE A 72 4.38 9.79 -2.35
C PHE A 72 5.00 8.84 -1.32
N GLU A 73 4.43 7.66 -1.11
CA GLU A 73 5.02 6.68 -0.20
C GLU A 73 6.41 6.25 -0.67
N GLY A 74 7.38 6.33 0.24
CA GLY A 74 8.79 6.04 -0.03
C GLY A 74 9.60 7.23 -0.58
N TYR A 75 8.96 8.37 -0.84
CA TYR A 75 9.62 9.63 -1.22
C TYR A 75 9.66 10.66 -0.08
N GLU A 76 9.20 10.30 1.13
CA GLU A 76 9.06 11.24 2.25
C GLU A 76 10.37 11.90 2.63
N SER A 77 11.50 11.18 2.54
CA SER A 77 12.83 11.69 2.80
C SER A 77 13.31 12.70 1.74
N GLU A 78 12.97 12.46 0.47
CA GLU A 78 13.35 13.33 -0.65
C GLU A 78 12.52 14.62 -0.64
N MET A 79 11.26 14.51 -0.22
CA MET A 79 10.32 15.63 -0.20
C MET A 79 10.46 16.53 1.02
N ASN A 80 11.19 16.11 2.04
CA ASN A 80 11.42 16.84 3.28
C ASN A 80 10.16 17.42 3.92
N PHE A 81 9.04 16.64 3.88
CA PHE A 81 7.78 17.02 4.49
C PHE A 81 7.88 16.96 6.01
N GLU A 82 7.27 17.91 6.67
CA GLU A 82 7.16 17.93 8.13
C GLU A 82 5.72 18.30 8.53
N PHE A 83 4.94 17.30 8.94
CA PHE A 83 3.58 17.45 9.42
C PHE A 83 3.56 17.44 10.94
N ARG A 84 3.08 18.52 11.55
CA ARG A 84 3.01 18.67 13.02
C ARG A 84 1.57 18.76 13.46
N TRP A 85 1.15 17.80 14.30
CA TRP A 85 -0.21 17.75 14.83
C TRP A 85 -0.22 17.49 16.34
N SER A 86 -1.23 18.04 17.04
CA SER A 86 -1.52 17.63 18.42
C SER A 86 -2.28 16.31 18.44
N SER A 87 -2.24 15.59 19.58
CA SER A 87 -3.23 14.53 19.83
C SER A 87 -4.62 15.16 20.02
N ALA A 88 -5.68 14.45 19.62
CA ALA A 88 -7.06 14.92 19.80
C ALA A 88 -7.44 15.10 21.29
N PHE A 89 -7.00 14.20 22.15
CA PHE A 89 -7.32 14.20 23.58
C PHE A 89 -6.25 14.88 24.47
N SER A 90 -5.13 15.36 23.88
CA SER A 90 -4.06 16.05 24.60
C SER A 90 -3.39 17.08 23.70
N THR A 91 -3.86 18.31 23.74
CA THR A 91 -3.34 19.42 22.91
C THR A 91 -1.91 19.84 23.24
N ALA A 92 -1.43 19.50 24.43
CA ALA A 92 -0.06 19.78 24.86
C ALA A 92 0.98 18.88 24.18
N LYS A 93 0.60 17.66 23.74
CA LYS A 93 1.49 16.71 23.08
C LYS A 93 1.40 16.89 21.57
N ARG A 94 2.44 17.45 20.98
CA ARG A 94 2.60 17.55 19.53
C ARG A 94 3.44 16.40 19.01
N VAL A 95 3.10 15.93 17.84
CA VAL A 95 3.79 14.84 17.13
C VAL A 95 4.13 15.33 15.74
N THR A 96 5.34 15.02 15.30
CA THR A 96 5.87 15.38 13.98
C THR A 96 6.10 14.11 13.16
N SER A 97 5.77 14.15 11.87
CA SER A 97 6.02 13.06 10.92
C SER A 97 6.21 13.62 9.52
N SER A 98 7.02 12.96 8.71
CA SER A 98 7.17 13.24 7.27
C SER A 98 6.12 12.51 6.42
N SER A 99 5.40 11.54 6.98
CA SER A 99 4.46 10.70 6.25
C SER A 99 3.20 11.44 5.83
N VAL A 100 2.88 11.40 4.53
CA VAL A 100 1.63 11.94 3.98
C VAL A 100 0.42 11.17 4.52
N PHE A 101 0.58 9.89 4.87
CA PHE A 101 -0.47 9.11 5.54
C PHE A 101 -0.79 9.63 6.95
N PHE A 102 0.19 10.20 7.65
CA PHE A 102 -0.09 10.84 8.94
C PHE A 102 -0.91 12.13 8.79
N GLU A 103 -0.60 12.95 7.79
CA GLU A 103 -1.43 14.13 7.44
C GLU A 103 -2.86 13.71 7.08
N LEU A 104 -3.01 12.70 6.21
CA LEU A 104 -4.31 12.14 5.85
C LEU A 104 -5.08 11.61 7.05
N ALA A 105 -4.40 10.92 7.97
CA ALA A 105 -5.01 10.41 9.19
C ALA A 105 -5.58 11.53 10.06
N ALA A 106 -4.83 12.62 10.25
CA ALA A 106 -5.26 13.77 11.01
C ALA A 106 -6.45 14.51 10.34
N VAL A 107 -6.42 14.63 9.02
CA VAL A 107 -7.52 15.27 8.25
C VAL A 107 -8.80 14.44 8.31
N LEU A 108 -8.73 13.12 8.14
CA LEU A 108 -9.90 12.23 8.26
C LEU A 108 -10.46 12.21 9.68
N TRP A 109 -9.59 12.23 10.69
CA TRP A 109 -10.04 12.39 12.09
C TRP A 109 -10.79 13.70 12.29
N ASN A 110 -10.26 14.83 11.79
CA ASN A 110 -10.90 16.13 11.91
C ASN A 110 -12.22 16.21 11.13
N LEU A 111 -12.30 15.59 9.97
CA LEU A 111 -13.55 15.46 9.23
C LEU A 111 -14.61 14.72 10.06
N ALA A 112 -14.24 13.63 10.71
CA ALA A 112 -15.14 12.90 11.62
C ALA A 112 -15.53 13.74 12.85
N ALA A 113 -14.59 14.51 13.41
CA ALA A 113 -14.86 15.41 14.51
C ALA A 113 -15.88 16.47 14.14
N ASP A 114 -15.75 17.09 12.98
CA ASP A 114 -16.71 18.10 12.49
C ASP A 114 -18.11 17.54 12.26
N HIS A 115 -18.17 16.40 11.60
CA HIS A 115 -19.44 15.67 11.45
C HIS A 115 -20.06 15.33 12.81
N SER A 116 -19.25 14.97 13.83
CA SER A 116 -19.76 14.68 15.15
C SER A 116 -20.38 15.91 15.83
N VAL A 117 -19.78 17.09 15.63
CA VAL A 117 -20.35 18.37 16.12
C VAL A 117 -21.66 18.69 15.42
N VAL A 118 -21.72 18.57 14.10
CA VAL A 118 -22.96 18.77 13.33
C VAL A 118 -24.06 17.81 13.82
N GLY A 119 -23.72 16.56 14.08
CA GLY A 119 -24.64 15.57 14.62
C GLY A 119 -25.18 15.94 16.01
N ILE A 120 -24.38 16.57 16.86
CA ILE A 120 -24.81 17.04 18.17
C ILE A 120 -25.71 18.28 18.07
N LEU A 121 -25.40 19.20 17.19
CA LEU A 121 -26.13 20.46 17.00
C LEU A 121 -27.45 20.28 16.24
N SER A 122 -27.72 19.11 15.67
CA SER A 122 -28.95 18.82 14.94
C SER A 122 -30.19 18.94 15.84
N ASP A 123 -31.27 19.47 15.30
CA ASP A 123 -32.53 19.63 16.04
C ASP A 123 -33.20 18.27 16.29
N ARG A 124 -33.28 17.88 17.57
CA ARG A 124 -33.85 16.58 17.99
C ARG A 124 -35.39 16.62 18.11
N LYS A 125 -36.01 17.76 17.89
CA LYS A 125 -37.46 17.90 17.98
C LYS A 125 -38.14 17.67 16.62
N THR A 126 -37.39 17.72 15.53
CA THR A 126 -37.91 17.57 14.17
C THR A 126 -37.35 16.31 13.50
N VAL A 127 -38.14 15.70 12.65
CA VAL A 127 -37.71 14.51 11.87
C VAL A 127 -36.52 14.83 10.98
N ASP A 128 -36.51 16.00 10.34
CA ASP A 128 -35.43 16.41 9.45
C ASP A 128 -34.12 16.67 10.22
N GLY A 129 -34.20 17.25 11.43
CA GLY A 129 -33.06 17.39 12.30
C GLY A 129 -32.52 16.04 12.81
N LEU A 130 -33.39 15.09 13.13
CA LEU A 130 -32.98 13.71 13.48
C LEU A 130 -32.29 13.02 12.30
N ARG A 131 -32.81 13.17 11.07
CA ARG A 131 -32.19 12.63 9.85
C ARG A 131 -30.80 13.26 9.61
N ALA A 132 -30.71 14.59 9.71
CA ALA A 132 -29.44 15.31 9.55
C ALA A 132 -28.39 14.83 10.56
N GLY A 133 -28.79 14.68 11.83
CA GLY A 133 -27.92 14.17 12.88
C GLY A 133 -27.45 12.71 12.64
N CYS A 134 -28.39 11.82 12.27
CA CYS A 134 -28.05 10.44 11.88
C CYS A 134 -27.04 10.40 10.75
N ARG A 135 -27.27 11.18 9.68
CA ARG A 135 -26.38 11.29 8.53
C ARG A 135 -25.00 11.77 8.95
N ALA A 136 -24.94 12.82 9.77
CA ALA A 136 -23.67 13.35 10.25
C ALA A 136 -22.86 12.31 11.05
N PHE A 137 -23.48 11.61 12.01
CA PHE A 137 -22.80 10.55 12.73
C PHE A 137 -22.40 9.36 11.85
N SER A 138 -23.21 9.02 10.85
CA SER A 138 -22.87 7.97 9.87
C SER A 138 -21.67 8.34 9.01
N PHE A 139 -21.55 9.60 8.58
CA PHE A 139 -20.39 10.11 7.88
C PHE A 139 -19.14 10.14 8.77
N ALA A 140 -19.27 10.56 10.04
CA ALA A 140 -18.18 10.50 11.01
C ALA A 140 -17.66 9.06 11.17
N ALA A 141 -18.58 8.09 11.36
CA ALA A 141 -18.22 6.68 11.45
C ALA A 141 -17.57 6.17 10.15
N GLY A 142 -18.03 6.62 8.99
CA GLY A 142 -17.46 6.27 7.68
C GLY A 142 -16.03 6.77 7.51
N ALA A 143 -15.77 8.05 7.83
CA ALA A 143 -14.44 8.63 7.76
C ALA A 143 -13.45 7.91 8.69
N LEU A 144 -13.88 7.57 9.91
CA LEU A 144 -13.07 6.80 10.86
C LEU A 144 -12.83 5.36 10.40
N THR A 145 -13.79 4.75 9.71
CA THR A 145 -13.64 3.39 9.14
C THR A 145 -12.60 3.40 8.02
N VAL A 146 -12.66 4.36 7.09
CA VAL A 146 -11.63 4.55 6.05
C VAL A 146 -10.26 4.80 6.69
N LEU A 147 -10.22 5.66 7.71
CA LEU A 147 -8.99 5.92 8.46
C LEU A 147 -8.41 4.65 9.07
N ARG A 148 -9.23 3.85 9.74
CA ARG A 148 -8.80 2.61 10.41
C ARG A 148 -8.33 1.54 9.42
N GLU A 149 -9.08 1.31 8.34
CA GLU A 149 -8.85 0.18 7.45
C GLU A 149 -7.79 0.45 6.38
N ARG A 150 -7.71 1.69 5.88
CA ARG A 150 -6.89 2.04 4.72
C ARG A 150 -5.69 2.92 5.04
N VAL A 151 -5.73 3.72 6.10
CA VAL A 151 -4.76 4.77 6.36
C VAL A 151 -3.88 4.45 7.57
N ALA A 152 -4.49 4.15 8.73
CA ALA A 152 -3.75 3.91 9.98
C ALA A 152 -2.68 2.80 9.88
N PRO A 153 -2.89 1.69 9.14
CA PRO A 153 -1.86 0.65 8.98
C PRO A 153 -0.60 1.13 8.22
N ARG A 154 -0.72 2.22 7.47
CA ARG A 154 0.37 2.82 6.66
C ARG A 154 1.06 3.98 7.37
N VAL A 155 0.54 4.45 8.50
CA VAL A 155 1.20 5.45 9.34
C VAL A 155 2.32 4.80 10.13
N ARG A 156 3.58 5.10 9.79
CA ARG A 156 4.77 4.52 10.41
C ARG A 156 5.44 5.53 11.34
N GLY A 157 6.13 5.03 12.38
CA GLY A 157 6.99 5.86 13.26
C GLY A 157 6.26 6.83 14.19
N VAL A 158 4.92 6.82 14.22
CA VAL A 158 4.12 7.77 15.01
C VAL A 158 3.09 7.03 15.85
N THR A 159 3.09 7.29 17.15
CA THR A 159 2.09 6.73 18.08
C THR A 159 1.24 7.86 18.66
N VAL A 160 0.00 7.98 18.17
CA VAL A 160 -1.00 8.93 18.66
C VAL A 160 -2.18 8.12 19.19
N PRO A 161 -2.60 8.31 20.47
CA PRO A 161 -3.63 7.49 21.09
C PRO A 161 -4.95 7.43 20.32
N ASN A 162 -5.43 8.55 19.79
CA ASN A 162 -6.67 8.60 19.02
C ASN A 162 -6.56 7.92 17.63
N LEU A 163 -5.36 7.73 17.08
CA LEU A 163 -5.11 7.00 15.83
C LEU A 163 -4.77 5.52 16.04
N SER A 164 -4.67 5.07 17.30
CA SER A 164 -4.53 3.64 17.61
C SER A 164 -5.79 2.85 17.23
N ASP A 165 -5.68 1.53 17.08
CA ASP A 165 -6.87 0.69 16.79
C ASP A 165 -7.94 0.84 17.88
N SER A 166 -7.56 0.86 19.16
CA SER A 166 -8.49 1.09 20.27
C SER A 166 -9.14 2.47 20.21
N GLY A 167 -8.37 3.53 19.86
CA GLY A 167 -8.89 4.89 19.69
C GLY A 167 -9.88 5.01 18.54
N LEU A 168 -9.58 4.41 17.41
CA LEU A 168 -10.45 4.41 16.23
C LEU A 168 -11.70 3.56 16.45
N GLN A 169 -11.57 2.36 17.03
CA GLN A 169 -12.70 1.51 17.40
C GLN A 169 -13.64 2.19 18.42
N PHE A 170 -13.06 2.85 19.43
CA PHE A 170 -13.84 3.68 20.36
C PHE A 170 -14.65 4.73 19.62
N ALA A 171 -13.99 5.54 18.75
CA ALA A 171 -14.64 6.62 18.04
C ALA A 171 -15.73 6.13 17.07
N ILE A 172 -15.48 5.06 16.31
CA ILE A 172 -16.46 4.45 15.40
C ILE A 172 -17.69 3.98 16.16
N ASN A 173 -17.51 3.21 17.26
CA ASN A 173 -18.64 2.70 18.03
C ASN A 173 -19.40 3.82 18.74
N LEU A 174 -18.73 4.88 19.17
CA LEU A 174 -19.38 6.06 19.74
C LEU A 174 -20.27 6.77 18.71
N MET A 175 -19.77 6.97 17.48
CA MET A 175 -20.55 7.61 16.42
C MET A 175 -21.77 6.75 16.03
N LEU A 176 -21.60 5.44 15.92
CA LEU A 176 -22.69 4.51 15.64
C LEU A 176 -23.71 4.46 16.79
N ALA A 177 -23.25 4.52 18.04
CA ALA A 177 -24.14 4.57 19.20
C ALA A 177 -25.03 5.82 19.18
N GLN A 178 -24.44 6.97 18.83
CA GLN A 178 -25.17 8.24 18.78
C GLN A 178 -26.12 8.30 17.58
N ALA A 179 -25.73 7.76 16.41
CA ALA A 179 -26.65 7.61 15.29
C ALA A 179 -27.83 6.69 15.66
N GLN A 180 -27.56 5.54 16.28
CA GLN A 180 -28.58 4.59 16.75
C GLN A 180 -29.52 5.22 17.78
N ALA A 181 -28.98 6.09 18.67
CA ALA A 181 -29.76 6.84 19.63
C ALA A 181 -30.78 7.80 18.97
N LEU A 182 -30.41 8.41 17.83
CA LEU A 182 -31.34 9.25 17.08
C LEU A 182 -32.45 8.42 16.40
N PHE A 183 -32.14 7.21 15.92
CA PHE A 183 -33.17 6.27 15.45
C PHE A 183 -34.14 5.88 16.60
N TYR A 184 -33.60 5.65 17.80
CA TYR A 184 -34.43 5.39 18.98
C TYR A 184 -35.36 6.58 19.25
N LEU A 185 -34.83 7.81 19.29
CA LEU A 185 -35.63 9.02 19.54
C LEU A 185 -36.76 9.15 18.52
N LYS A 186 -36.50 8.97 17.25
CA LYS A 186 -37.51 9.01 16.19
C LYS A 186 -38.59 7.96 16.42
N ALA A 187 -38.20 6.71 16.65
CA ALA A 187 -39.12 5.60 16.87
C ALA A 187 -39.97 5.79 18.14
N ALA A 188 -39.39 6.34 19.22
CA ALA A 188 -40.09 6.68 20.44
C ALA A 188 -41.15 7.78 20.21
N MET A 189 -40.78 8.85 19.48
CA MET A 189 -41.71 9.92 19.10
C MET A 189 -42.87 9.38 18.24
N ASP A 190 -42.64 8.46 17.36
CA ASP A 190 -43.68 7.84 16.51
C ASP A 190 -44.68 7.04 17.37
N VAL A 191 -44.18 6.26 18.34
CA VAL A 191 -45.05 5.51 19.26
C VAL A 191 -45.85 6.45 20.16
N GLU A 192 -45.20 7.50 20.74
CA GLU A 192 -45.87 8.50 21.55
C GLU A 192 -46.93 9.30 20.75
N GLY A 193 -46.66 9.56 19.48
CA GLY A 193 -47.59 10.20 18.54
C GLY A 193 -48.72 9.32 18.01
N GLY A 194 -48.78 8.05 18.45
CA GLY A 194 -49.87 7.12 18.06
C GLY A 194 -49.67 6.53 16.63
N SER A 195 -48.46 6.56 16.11
CA SER A 195 -48.15 5.92 14.83
C SER A 195 -48.42 4.42 14.86
N SER A 196 -49.07 3.91 13.84
CA SER A 196 -49.38 2.49 13.70
C SER A 196 -48.28 1.68 13.03
N THR A 197 -47.27 2.32 12.49
CA THR A 197 -46.19 1.69 11.73
C THR A 197 -45.04 1.18 12.60
N VAL A 198 -44.82 1.80 13.77
CA VAL A 198 -43.73 1.48 14.71
C VAL A 198 -44.30 0.87 15.96
N THR A 199 -43.87 -0.33 16.37
CA THR A 199 -44.32 -1.00 17.60
C THR A 199 -43.36 -0.73 18.75
N THR A 200 -43.86 -0.82 19.99
CA THR A 200 -43.05 -0.69 21.19
C THR A 200 -41.88 -1.67 21.24
N GLY A 201 -42.06 -2.89 20.71
CA GLY A 201 -41.02 -3.89 20.60
C GLY A 201 -39.88 -3.50 19.67
N ILE A 202 -40.14 -2.76 18.58
CA ILE A 202 -39.08 -2.20 17.72
C ILE A 202 -38.28 -1.14 18.47
N VAL A 203 -38.93 -0.25 19.18
CA VAL A 203 -38.25 0.80 19.99
C VAL A 203 -37.35 0.17 21.03
N ALA A 204 -37.80 -0.89 21.71
CA ALA A 204 -36.99 -1.66 22.65
C ALA A 204 -35.72 -2.22 21.98
N LYS A 205 -35.85 -2.85 20.83
CA LYS A 205 -34.72 -3.43 20.07
C LYS A 205 -33.74 -2.37 19.56
N ILE A 206 -34.23 -1.21 19.13
CA ILE A 206 -33.36 -0.09 18.71
C ILE A 206 -32.58 0.47 19.91
N ALA A 207 -33.23 0.63 21.08
CA ALA A 207 -32.57 1.06 22.31
C ALA A 207 -31.52 0.05 22.78
N ALA A 208 -31.82 -1.25 22.75
CA ALA A 208 -30.87 -2.31 23.09
C ALA A 208 -29.61 -2.27 22.22
N GLN A 209 -29.78 -2.02 20.92
CA GLN A 209 -28.64 -1.87 20.01
C GLN A 209 -27.80 -0.63 20.30
N ALA A 210 -28.41 0.50 20.68
CA ALA A 210 -27.68 1.69 21.09
C ALA A 210 -26.79 1.39 22.32
N SER A 211 -27.38 0.72 23.33
CA SER A 211 -26.64 0.25 24.50
C SER A 211 -25.45 -0.63 24.13
N LEU A 212 -25.62 -1.56 23.18
CA LEU A 212 -24.56 -2.45 22.72
C LEU A 212 -23.41 -1.68 22.05
N PHE A 213 -23.70 -0.66 21.24
CA PHE A 213 -22.68 0.20 20.65
C PHE A 213 -21.92 1.01 21.72
N TYR A 214 -22.61 1.59 22.72
CA TYR A 214 -21.95 2.26 23.84
C TYR A 214 -21.10 1.28 24.67
N SER A 215 -21.55 0.05 24.85
CA SER A 215 -20.78 -1.00 25.52
C SER A 215 -19.47 -1.29 24.79
N ARG A 216 -19.53 -1.46 23.47
CA ARG A 216 -18.33 -1.67 22.64
C ARG A 216 -17.40 -0.46 22.71
N ALA A 217 -17.92 0.76 22.61
CA ALA A 217 -17.12 1.96 22.76
C ALA A 217 -16.41 2.01 24.12
N LEU A 218 -17.09 1.63 25.21
CA LEU A 218 -16.53 1.60 26.56
C LEU A 218 -15.40 0.55 26.69
N VAL A 219 -15.51 -0.59 26.05
CA VAL A 219 -14.47 -1.64 26.03
C VAL A 219 -13.17 -1.07 25.43
N PHE A 220 -13.25 -0.44 24.26
CA PHE A 220 -12.07 0.14 23.62
C PHE A 220 -11.51 1.37 24.36
N LEU A 221 -12.38 2.15 24.98
CA LEU A 221 -11.97 3.31 25.80
C LEU A 221 -11.11 2.91 27.00
N ARG A 222 -11.32 1.70 27.53
CA ARG A 222 -10.57 1.14 28.67
C ARG A 222 -9.30 0.39 28.27
N GLN A 223 -8.99 0.29 27.00
CA GLN A 223 -7.75 -0.30 26.49
C GLN A 223 -6.66 0.75 26.33
N GLU A 224 -5.40 0.36 26.52
CA GLU A 224 -4.27 1.22 26.21
C GLU A 224 -4.12 1.40 24.69
N PRO A 225 -3.68 2.59 24.23
CA PRO A 225 -3.24 3.76 24.97
C PRO A 225 -4.36 4.75 25.38
N MET A 226 -5.64 4.43 25.10
CA MET A 226 -6.77 5.32 25.41
C MET A 226 -6.98 5.47 26.91
N ALA A 227 -6.89 4.38 27.67
CA ALA A 227 -7.14 4.36 29.11
C ALA A 227 -6.27 5.34 29.90
N SER A 228 -5.01 5.51 29.51
CA SER A 228 -4.05 6.43 30.15
C SER A 228 -4.12 7.88 29.64
N THR A 229 -4.83 8.11 28.52
CA THR A 229 -4.81 9.42 27.84
C THR A 229 -6.13 10.18 27.99
N ILE A 230 -7.25 9.46 28.04
CA ILE A 230 -8.56 10.09 28.00
C ILE A 230 -9.01 10.55 29.39
N ASP A 231 -9.70 11.70 29.43
CA ASP A 231 -10.26 12.20 30.67
C ASP A 231 -11.38 11.30 31.21
N ALA A 232 -11.43 11.13 32.53
CA ALA A 232 -12.41 10.26 33.19
C ALA A 232 -13.87 10.64 32.87
N SER A 233 -14.16 11.91 32.56
CA SER A 233 -15.49 12.35 32.15
C SER A 233 -16.04 11.65 30.92
N TRP A 234 -15.17 11.25 29.98
CA TRP A 234 -15.56 10.47 28.80
C TRP A 234 -16.05 9.07 29.19
N VAL A 235 -15.30 8.39 30.05
CA VAL A 235 -15.66 7.05 30.54
C VAL A 235 -17.00 7.13 31.30
N ILE A 236 -17.16 8.13 32.17
CA ILE A 236 -18.40 8.36 32.91
C ILE A 236 -19.57 8.60 31.96
N SER A 237 -19.41 9.47 30.96
CA SER A 237 -20.45 9.82 29.99
C SER A 237 -20.90 8.64 29.16
N VAL A 238 -19.93 7.86 28.61
CA VAL A 238 -20.23 6.66 27.77
C VAL A 238 -20.92 5.59 28.63
N GLN A 239 -20.46 5.36 29.86
CA GLN A 239 -21.07 4.41 30.78
C GLN A 239 -22.46 4.84 31.21
N TYR A 240 -22.68 6.15 31.35
CA TYR A 240 -23.99 6.69 31.66
C TYR A 240 -24.99 6.43 30.54
N GLU A 241 -24.66 6.77 29.29
CA GLU A 241 -25.51 6.54 28.11
C GLU A 241 -25.81 5.04 27.92
N LEU A 242 -24.81 4.17 28.09
CA LEU A 242 -24.99 2.71 28.06
C LEU A 242 -26.08 2.25 29.01
N LYS A 243 -26.04 2.72 30.27
CA LYS A 243 -27.03 2.35 31.27
C LYS A 243 -28.41 2.92 30.98
N CYS A 244 -28.50 4.18 30.47
CA CYS A 244 -29.75 4.79 30.03
C CYS A 244 -30.43 3.96 28.97
N TYR A 245 -29.71 3.59 27.87
CA TYR A 245 -30.32 2.83 26.78
C TYR A 245 -30.70 1.41 27.19
N ASN A 246 -29.98 0.79 28.15
CA ASN A 246 -30.42 -0.48 28.73
C ASN A 246 -31.75 -0.33 29.47
N ALA A 247 -31.90 0.71 30.27
CA ALA A 247 -33.15 0.97 30.99
C ALA A 247 -34.31 1.28 30.03
N TYR A 248 -34.05 2.07 28.99
CA TYR A 248 -35.06 2.38 27.95
C TYR A 248 -35.46 1.14 27.16
N ALA A 249 -34.54 0.25 26.82
CA ALA A 249 -34.86 -1.02 26.16
C ALA A 249 -35.84 -1.86 27.01
N GLU A 250 -35.55 -2.01 28.30
CA GLU A 250 -36.43 -2.74 29.22
C GLU A 250 -37.80 -2.05 29.40
N SER A 251 -37.85 -0.73 29.43
CA SER A 251 -39.09 0.01 29.58
C SER A 251 -40.04 -0.16 28.40
N TYR A 252 -39.52 -0.09 27.16
CA TYR A 252 -40.31 -0.31 25.94
C TYR A 252 -40.64 -1.79 25.74
N GLN A 253 -39.73 -2.71 26.14
CA GLN A 253 -40.04 -4.13 26.15
C GLN A 253 -41.17 -4.50 27.15
N ALA A 254 -41.25 -3.81 28.29
CA ALA A 254 -42.37 -3.94 29.21
C ALA A 254 -43.70 -3.55 28.54
N MET A 255 -43.70 -2.46 27.72
CA MET A 255 -44.85 -2.04 26.94
C MET A 255 -45.24 -3.10 25.89
N ALA A 256 -44.23 -3.66 25.20
CA ALA A 256 -44.46 -4.71 24.22
C ALA A 256 -45.00 -6.00 24.87
N ALA A 257 -44.49 -6.36 26.04
CA ALA A 257 -45.02 -7.51 26.81
C ALA A 257 -46.50 -7.30 27.19
N LYS A 258 -46.89 -6.12 27.60
CA LYS A 258 -48.29 -5.79 27.89
C LYS A 258 -49.16 -5.90 26.62
N GLU A 259 -48.73 -5.32 25.52
CA GLU A 259 -49.46 -5.39 24.22
C GLU A 259 -49.63 -6.84 23.78
N LEU A 260 -48.62 -7.68 23.94
CA LEU A 260 -48.68 -9.10 23.64
C LEU A 260 -49.64 -9.84 24.60
N ALA A 261 -49.57 -9.53 25.91
CA ALA A 261 -50.41 -10.13 26.94
C ALA A 261 -51.88 -9.81 26.71
N LEU A 262 -52.22 -8.60 26.28
CA LEU A 262 -53.59 -8.21 25.89
C LEU A 262 -54.13 -8.98 24.69
N LYS A 263 -53.29 -9.39 23.76
CA LYS A 263 -53.65 -10.22 22.60
C LYS A 263 -53.74 -11.70 22.91
N THR A 264 -52.90 -12.20 23.81
CA THR A 264 -52.77 -13.63 24.12
C THR A 264 -53.46 -14.04 25.43
N ALA A 265 -53.94 -13.08 26.19
CA ALA A 265 -54.50 -13.21 27.55
C ALA A 265 -53.56 -13.91 28.57
N LYS A 266 -52.22 -13.81 28.33
CA LYS A 266 -51.16 -14.39 29.18
C LYS A 266 -49.89 -13.53 29.16
N GLY A 267 -49.13 -13.53 30.22
CA GLY A 267 -47.81 -12.89 30.29
C GLY A 267 -47.82 -11.47 30.88
N TYR A 268 -48.88 -11.11 31.58
CA TYR A 268 -48.97 -9.81 32.25
C TYR A 268 -47.90 -9.63 33.37
N GLY A 269 -47.44 -10.71 34.01
CA GLY A 269 -46.35 -10.68 34.98
C GLY A 269 -45.00 -10.22 34.39
N GLU A 270 -44.76 -10.44 33.09
CA GLU A 270 -43.57 -9.99 32.41
C GLU A 270 -43.47 -8.43 32.33
N GLU A 271 -44.61 -7.73 32.09
CA GLU A 271 -44.65 -6.26 32.17
C GLU A 271 -44.14 -5.77 33.53
N VAL A 272 -44.62 -6.36 34.59
CA VAL A 272 -44.24 -5.96 35.96
C VAL A 272 -42.74 -6.19 36.20
N ALA A 273 -42.22 -7.36 35.83
CA ALA A 273 -40.82 -7.69 36.02
C ALA A 273 -39.88 -6.77 35.24
N ARG A 274 -40.22 -6.45 33.98
CA ARG A 274 -39.42 -5.55 33.14
C ARG A 274 -39.45 -4.11 33.61
N LEU A 275 -40.60 -3.61 34.09
CA LEU A 275 -40.72 -2.30 34.71
C LEU A 275 -39.84 -2.21 35.98
N GLN A 276 -39.88 -3.24 36.84
CA GLN A 276 -39.02 -3.31 38.02
C GLN A 276 -37.54 -3.26 37.66
N LYS A 277 -37.12 -4.03 36.64
CA LYS A 277 -35.76 -4.04 36.12
C LYS A 277 -35.34 -2.65 35.60
N SER A 278 -36.17 -2.02 34.76
CA SER A 278 -35.89 -0.69 34.20
C SER A 278 -35.76 0.38 35.31
N ILE A 279 -36.69 0.38 36.29
CA ILE A 279 -36.66 1.30 37.41
C ILE A 279 -35.40 1.09 38.27
N ARG A 280 -35.01 -0.16 38.51
CA ARG A 280 -33.77 -0.48 39.26
C ARG A 280 -32.56 0.09 38.52
N LEU A 281 -32.44 -0.15 37.20
CA LEU A 281 -31.34 0.39 36.37
C LEU A 281 -31.27 1.92 36.40
N LEU A 282 -32.42 2.62 36.33
CA LEU A 282 -32.47 4.08 36.39
C LEU A 282 -32.11 4.62 37.79
N ARG A 283 -32.56 3.97 38.86
CA ARG A 283 -32.18 4.35 40.24
C ARG A 283 -30.69 4.20 40.48
N GLU A 284 -30.09 3.07 40.10
CA GLU A 284 -28.64 2.82 40.17
C GLU A 284 -27.85 3.86 39.36
N LEU A 285 -28.36 4.22 38.17
CA LEU A 285 -27.77 5.24 37.32
C LEU A 285 -27.77 6.61 38.02
N LEU A 286 -28.92 7.05 38.53
CA LEU A 286 -29.10 8.32 39.22
C LEU A 286 -28.32 8.40 40.55
N ASP A 287 -28.23 7.30 41.29
CA ASP A 287 -27.40 7.20 42.48
C ASP A 287 -25.91 7.34 42.14
N SER A 288 -25.43 6.69 41.10
CA SER A 288 -24.04 6.81 40.64
C SER A 288 -23.71 8.21 40.08
N SER A 289 -24.71 8.97 39.65
CA SER A 289 -24.55 10.32 39.10
C SER A 289 -24.62 11.44 40.17
N LYS A 290 -24.80 11.13 41.44
CA LYS A 290 -24.86 12.15 42.53
C LYS A 290 -23.56 12.98 42.61
N THR A 291 -22.43 12.42 42.22
CA THR A 291 -21.10 13.06 42.22
C THR A 291 -20.78 13.78 40.94
N PHE A 292 -21.70 13.87 39.97
CA PHE A 292 -21.45 14.53 38.69
C PHE A 292 -21.28 16.03 38.84
N ASP A 293 -20.24 16.59 38.19
CA ASP A 293 -20.03 18.02 38.11
C ASP A 293 -21.20 18.73 37.41
N LYS A 294 -21.30 20.06 37.60
CA LYS A 294 -22.37 20.87 36.98
C LYS A 294 -22.51 20.70 35.48
N GLY A 295 -21.40 20.42 34.77
CA GLY A 295 -21.40 20.19 33.32
C GLY A 295 -22.13 18.92 32.87
N LEU A 296 -22.23 17.90 33.75
CA LEU A 296 -22.92 16.63 33.47
C LEU A 296 -24.35 16.60 34.05
N ALA A 297 -24.75 17.62 34.78
CA ALA A 297 -26.07 17.69 35.45
C ALA A 297 -27.25 17.56 34.48
N ALA A 298 -27.10 18.09 33.24
CA ALA A 298 -28.15 18.04 32.24
C ALA A 298 -28.46 16.59 31.76
N LEU A 299 -27.51 15.65 31.90
CA LEU A 299 -27.72 14.24 31.54
C LEU A 299 -28.78 13.56 32.42
N LYS A 300 -29.03 14.06 33.64
CA LYS A 300 -29.98 13.46 34.62
C LYS A 300 -31.44 13.74 34.30
N LEU A 301 -31.74 14.82 33.59
CA LEU A 301 -33.11 15.33 33.40
C LEU A 301 -34.03 14.29 32.73
N GLU A 302 -33.60 13.61 31.71
CA GLU A 302 -34.44 12.64 31.00
C GLU A 302 -34.59 11.33 31.81
N PRO A 303 -33.54 10.73 32.37
CA PRO A 303 -33.68 9.57 33.25
C PRO A 303 -34.56 9.86 34.49
N GLU A 304 -34.50 11.04 35.12
CA GLU A 304 -35.36 11.43 36.22
C GLU A 304 -36.83 11.53 35.79
N ARG A 305 -37.10 12.11 34.61
CA ARG A 305 -38.43 12.16 34.01
C ARG A 305 -38.99 10.76 33.77
N MET A 306 -38.17 9.92 33.11
CA MET A 306 -38.52 8.53 32.77
C MET A 306 -38.81 7.71 34.04
N LEU A 307 -37.96 7.84 35.07
CA LEU A 307 -38.14 7.13 36.34
C LEU A 307 -39.54 7.41 36.98
N LYS A 308 -39.94 8.68 37.05
CA LYS A 308 -41.26 9.07 37.58
C LYS A 308 -42.40 8.43 36.78
N VAL A 309 -42.30 8.42 35.46
CA VAL A 309 -43.32 7.81 34.59
C VAL A 309 -43.41 6.31 34.80
N LEU A 310 -42.27 5.63 34.87
CA LEU A 310 -42.23 4.18 35.05
C LEU A 310 -42.69 3.74 36.46
N GLU A 311 -42.36 4.51 37.50
CA GLU A 311 -42.82 4.24 38.85
C GLU A 311 -44.37 4.32 38.92
N ALA A 312 -44.99 5.37 38.34
CA ALA A 312 -46.46 5.49 38.27
C ALA A 312 -47.09 4.31 37.50
N ARG A 313 -46.45 3.91 36.37
CA ARG A 313 -46.90 2.77 35.55
C ARG A 313 -46.77 1.44 36.31
N LEU A 314 -45.66 1.22 37.05
CA LEU A 314 -45.46 0.03 37.86
C LEU A 314 -46.57 -0.15 38.90
N VAL A 315 -46.95 0.93 39.59
CA VAL A 315 -48.04 0.87 40.55
C VAL A 315 -49.32 0.36 39.89
N THR A 316 -49.66 0.86 38.71
CA THR A 316 -50.83 0.43 37.96
C THR A 316 -50.71 -1.03 37.50
N ALA A 317 -49.57 -1.41 36.89
CA ALA A 317 -49.33 -2.76 36.41
C ALA A 317 -49.36 -3.81 37.52
N VAL A 318 -48.80 -3.51 38.68
CA VAL A 318 -48.84 -4.39 39.85
C VAL A 318 -50.26 -4.54 40.35
N LYS A 319 -51.05 -3.44 40.43
CA LYS A 319 -52.44 -3.48 40.85
C LYS A 319 -53.31 -4.30 39.87
N GLU A 320 -53.15 -4.07 38.56
CA GLU A 320 -53.84 -4.82 37.54
C GLU A 320 -53.51 -6.31 37.59
N ASN A 321 -52.23 -6.65 37.70
CA ASN A 321 -51.80 -8.04 37.80
C ASN A 321 -52.35 -8.74 39.04
N ASN A 322 -52.23 -8.12 40.22
CA ASN A 322 -52.64 -8.72 41.48
C ASN A 322 -54.14 -8.88 41.64
N LEU A 323 -54.95 -8.01 41.00
CA LEU A 323 -56.41 -8.00 41.15
C LEU A 323 -57.18 -8.60 39.98
N ILE A 324 -56.60 -8.59 38.77
CA ILE A 324 -57.29 -8.96 37.54
C ILE A 324 -56.66 -10.17 36.88
N TYR A 325 -55.35 -10.12 36.60
CA TYR A 325 -54.69 -11.11 35.75
C TYR A 325 -54.10 -12.28 36.53
N LEU A 326 -53.55 -12.06 37.72
CA LEU A 326 -53.00 -13.07 38.63
C LEU A 326 -51.84 -13.90 38.01
N ASP A 327 -51.16 -13.33 37.00
CA ASP A 327 -50.02 -13.96 36.31
C ASP A 327 -48.76 -13.95 37.22
N PRO A 328 -47.95 -15.04 37.22
CA PRO A 328 -46.71 -15.07 37.99
C PRO A 328 -45.73 -14.02 37.46
N VAL A 329 -45.14 -13.21 38.35
CA VAL A 329 -44.09 -12.25 37.96
C VAL A 329 -42.73 -12.98 37.90
N PRO A 330 -42.11 -13.09 36.72
CA PRO A 330 -40.83 -13.80 36.61
C PRO A 330 -39.71 -13.05 37.31
N GLY A 331 -38.75 -13.76 37.88
CA GLY A 331 -37.53 -13.12 38.38
C GLY A 331 -36.69 -12.52 37.25
N GLU A 332 -35.89 -11.50 37.58
CA GLU A 332 -35.10 -10.76 36.59
C GLU A 332 -34.18 -11.68 35.74
N SER A 333 -33.62 -12.74 36.31
CA SER A 333 -32.77 -13.73 35.61
C SER A 333 -33.54 -14.61 34.62
N ALA A 334 -34.86 -14.67 34.73
CA ALA A 334 -35.72 -15.44 33.82
C ALA A 334 -36.21 -14.60 32.61
N LEU A 335 -35.97 -13.28 32.66
CA LEU A 335 -36.31 -12.40 31.53
C LEU A 335 -35.34 -12.63 30.37
N SER A 336 -35.88 -12.90 29.17
CA SER A 336 -35.07 -12.96 27.98
C SER A 336 -34.41 -11.59 27.68
N PRO A 337 -33.12 -11.57 27.28
CA PRO A 337 -32.47 -10.32 26.86
C PRO A 337 -33.24 -9.68 25.69
N VAL A 338 -33.23 -8.36 25.63
CA VAL A 338 -33.79 -7.63 24.49
C VAL A 338 -32.75 -7.63 23.36
N ASP A 339 -33.04 -8.33 22.25
CA ASP A 339 -32.16 -8.40 21.10
C ASP A 339 -32.08 -7.04 20.39
N GLY A 340 -30.87 -6.63 20.00
CA GLY A 340 -30.65 -5.36 19.33
C GLY A 340 -30.91 -5.43 17.82
N VAL A 341 -31.47 -4.34 17.26
CA VAL A 341 -31.62 -4.16 15.79
C VAL A 341 -30.74 -3.00 15.33
N VAL A 342 -29.84 -3.29 14.41
CA VAL A 342 -28.87 -2.33 13.88
C VAL A 342 -29.52 -1.47 12.79
N MET A 343 -29.74 -0.18 13.11
CA MET A 343 -30.20 0.83 12.18
C MET A 343 -29.03 1.69 11.67
N ALA A 344 -28.17 2.13 12.59
CA ALA A 344 -27.03 2.99 12.32
C ALA A 344 -25.91 2.21 11.62
N LYS A 345 -25.32 2.80 10.58
CA LYS A 345 -24.18 2.27 9.84
C LYS A 345 -23.23 3.39 9.45
N ALA A 346 -21.96 3.03 9.34
CA ALA A 346 -20.95 3.90 8.74
C ALA A 346 -21.31 4.19 7.27
N ALA A 347 -21.14 5.43 6.83
CA ALA A 347 -21.32 5.80 5.42
C ALA A 347 -20.30 5.05 4.56
N ALA A 348 -20.73 4.50 3.43
CA ALA A 348 -19.85 3.75 2.52
C ALA A 348 -18.85 4.66 1.81
N ASP A 349 -19.29 5.85 1.41
CA ASP A 349 -18.43 6.91 0.86
C ASP A 349 -18.54 8.19 1.71
N PRO A 350 -17.63 8.37 2.69
CA PRO A 350 -17.63 9.55 3.54
C PRO A 350 -17.13 10.81 2.83
N LEU A 351 -16.62 10.71 1.59
CA LEU A 351 -16.05 11.79 0.79
C LEU A 351 -16.90 12.10 -0.46
N GLU A 352 -18.17 11.69 -0.50
CA GLU A 352 -19.05 11.87 -1.67
C GLU A 352 -19.18 13.33 -2.15
N PHE A 353 -18.94 14.29 -1.27
CA PHE A 353 -19.05 15.74 -1.59
C PHE A 353 -17.80 16.33 -2.26
N ALA A 354 -16.73 15.56 -2.42
CA ALA A 354 -15.49 16.04 -3.03
C ALA A 354 -15.50 15.76 -4.54
N VAL A 355 -15.70 16.79 -5.36
CA VAL A 355 -15.85 16.71 -6.84
C VAL A 355 -14.63 17.22 -7.63
N ASP A 356 -13.57 17.68 -6.96
CA ASP A 356 -12.39 18.23 -7.63
C ASP A 356 -11.63 17.18 -8.44
N PRO A 357 -11.02 17.54 -9.60
CA PRO A 357 -10.15 16.63 -10.34
C PRO A 357 -8.94 16.23 -9.46
N LEU A 358 -8.49 14.99 -9.64
CA LEU A 358 -7.34 14.47 -8.91
C LEU A 358 -6.05 15.12 -9.41
N LEU A 359 -5.24 15.59 -8.46
CA LEU A 359 -3.91 16.18 -8.70
C LEU A 359 -2.86 15.08 -8.84
N PHE A 360 -1.70 15.42 -9.38
CA PHE A 360 -0.54 14.51 -9.49
C PHE A 360 -0.77 13.29 -10.39
N ALA A 361 -1.62 13.40 -11.41
CA ALA A 361 -1.90 12.29 -12.33
C ALA A 361 -0.65 11.78 -13.08
N GLY A 362 0.39 12.63 -13.22
CA GLY A 362 1.67 12.25 -13.86
C GLY A 362 2.70 11.61 -12.92
N VAL A 363 2.43 11.55 -11.62
CA VAL A 363 3.39 11.02 -10.65
C VAL A 363 3.31 9.50 -10.58
N VAL A 364 4.47 8.83 -10.71
CA VAL A 364 4.60 7.38 -10.60
C VAL A 364 5.04 7.02 -9.19
N SER A 365 4.35 6.09 -8.53
CA SER A 365 4.75 5.62 -7.21
C SER A 365 6.13 4.94 -7.26
N LYS A 366 6.86 4.98 -6.15
CA LYS A 366 8.18 4.36 -6.02
C LYS A 366 8.12 2.86 -6.30
N GLU A 367 7.11 2.18 -5.79
CA GLU A 367 6.89 0.75 -5.99
C GLU A 367 6.72 0.38 -7.48
N VAL A 368 5.92 1.17 -8.23
CA VAL A 368 5.74 0.98 -9.68
C VAL A 368 7.04 1.25 -10.43
N ARG A 369 7.80 2.28 -10.04
CA ARG A 369 9.08 2.63 -10.66
C ARG A 369 10.12 1.54 -10.43
N GLU A 370 10.25 1.02 -9.22
CA GLU A 370 11.16 -0.07 -8.87
C GLU A 370 10.81 -1.36 -9.61
N LEU A 371 9.54 -1.74 -9.66
CA LEU A 371 9.08 -2.90 -10.43
C LEU A 371 9.37 -2.72 -11.93
N ALA A 372 9.06 -1.56 -12.49
CA ALA A 372 9.32 -1.29 -13.90
C ALA A 372 10.83 -1.31 -14.24
N ALA A 373 11.67 -0.81 -13.33
CA ALA A 373 13.12 -0.88 -13.46
C ALA A 373 13.64 -2.33 -13.39
N ASP A 374 13.15 -3.14 -12.47
CA ASP A 374 13.49 -4.56 -12.35
C ASP A 374 13.04 -5.35 -13.58
N LEU A 375 11.81 -5.16 -14.03
CA LEU A 375 11.29 -5.75 -15.27
C LEU A 375 12.14 -5.36 -16.46
N ARG A 376 12.48 -4.10 -16.62
CA ARG A 376 13.33 -3.62 -17.70
C ARG A 376 14.71 -4.29 -17.68
N ASN A 377 15.33 -4.43 -16.52
CA ASN A 377 16.62 -5.11 -16.38
C ASN A 377 16.52 -6.58 -16.80
N ARG A 378 15.50 -7.30 -16.34
CA ARG A 378 15.27 -8.70 -16.72
C ARG A 378 15.00 -8.87 -18.22
N LEU A 379 14.25 -7.94 -18.81
CA LEU A 379 14.00 -7.94 -20.26
C LEU A 379 15.27 -7.66 -21.06
N MET A 380 16.12 -6.73 -20.60
CA MET A 380 17.42 -6.47 -21.18
C MET A 380 18.32 -7.71 -21.12
N ASP A 381 18.36 -8.40 -19.98
CA ASP A 381 19.14 -9.64 -19.83
C ASP A 381 18.66 -10.75 -20.75
N LEU A 382 17.34 -10.94 -20.85
CA LEU A 382 16.74 -11.90 -21.76
C LEU A 382 17.08 -11.57 -23.22
N SER A 383 16.91 -10.31 -23.61
CA SER A 383 17.22 -9.85 -24.96
C SER A 383 18.70 -10.02 -25.32
N ALA A 384 19.59 -9.67 -24.37
CA ALA A 384 21.05 -9.83 -24.55
C ALA A 384 21.44 -11.31 -24.69
N SER A 385 20.92 -12.19 -23.80
CA SER A 385 21.19 -13.64 -23.89
C SER A 385 20.72 -14.25 -25.21
N VAL A 386 19.47 -13.97 -25.61
CA VAL A 386 18.89 -14.47 -26.88
C VAL A 386 19.64 -13.92 -28.07
N SER A 387 20.05 -12.65 -28.07
CA SER A 387 20.82 -12.02 -29.13
C SER A 387 22.22 -12.64 -29.25
N ALA A 388 22.90 -12.90 -28.13
CA ALA A 388 24.21 -13.56 -28.13
C ALA A 388 24.15 -14.97 -28.69
N GLU A 389 23.17 -15.79 -28.26
CA GLU A 389 22.93 -17.14 -28.74
C GLU A 389 22.65 -17.15 -30.27
N ALA A 390 21.78 -16.24 -30.74
CA ALA A 390 21.44 -16.12 -32.16
C ALA A 390 22.63 -15.68 -33.00
N ASN A 391 23.43 -14.72 -32.53
CA ASN A 391 24.63 -14.24 -33.23
C ASN A 391 25.72 -15.29 -33.26
N GLN A 392 25.97 -16.00 -32.17
CA GLN A 392 26.91 -17.10 -32.11
C GLN A 392 26.57 -18.19 -33.12
N ALA A 393 25.28 -18.59 -33.17
CA ALA A 393 24.80 -19.57 -34.14
C ALA A 393 24.94 -19.07 -35.60
N ALA A 394 24.63 -17.79 -35.89
CA ALA A 394 24.78 -17.21 -37.19
C ALA A 394 26.24 -17.12 -37.63
N ASN A 395 27.16 -16.74 -36.75
CA ASN A 395 28.59 -16.68 -37.00
C ASN A 395 29.16 -18.08 -37.27
N ALA A 396 28.74 -19.12 -36.54
CA ALA A 396 29.13 -20.50 -36.75
C ALA A 396 28.65 -21.02 -38.15
N ALA A 397 27.43 -20.69 -38.56
CA ALA A 397 26.91 -21.01 -39.87
C ALA A 397 27.71 -20.28 -40.97
N SER A 398 27.96 -18.97 -40.81
CA SER A 398 28.73 -18.17 -41.76
C SER A 398 30.16 -18.69 -41.91
N ALA A 399 30.81 -19.06 -40.82
CA ALA A 399 32.16 -19.66 -40.88
C ALA A 399 32.17 -20.97 -41.66
N LEU A 400 31.25 -21.90 -41.35
CA LEU A 400 31.16 -23.18 -42.05
C LEU A 400 30.85 -23.01 -43.52
N LEU A 401 29.93 -22.15 -43.91
CA LEU A 401 29.61 -21.86 -45.30
C LEU A 401 30.77 -21.22 -46.04
N SER A 402 31.48 -20.28 -45.39
CA SER A 402 32.63 -19.62 -46.00
C SER A 402 33.80 -20.56 -46.24
N ASP A 403 34.05 -21.52 -45.33
CA ASP A 403 35.07 -22.56 -45.52
C ASP A 403 34.73 -23.47 -46.68
N MET A 404 33.46 -23.72 -46.97
CA MET A 404 32.98 -24.46 -48.12
C MET A 404 32.88 -23.60 -49.39
N GLY A 405 33.16 -22.32 -49.31
CA GLY A 405 32.98 -21.36 -50.41
C GLY A 405 31.54 -21.13 -50.86
N LEU A 406 30.60 -21.36 -49.94
CA LEU A 406 29.18 -21.26 -50.23
C LEU A 406 28.64 -19.87 -49.78
N PRO A 407 27.66 -19.32 -50.52
CA PRO A 407 27.02 -19.84 -51.72
C PRO A 407 27.82 -19.58 -53.03
N GLY A 408 28.93 -18.87 -52.97
CA GLY A 408 29.70 -18.39 -54.16
C GLY A 408 30.11 -19.48 -55.12
N SER A 409 30.60 -20.64 -54.61
CA SER A 409 30.98 -21.78 -55.49
C SER A 409 29.78 -22.35 -56.24
N LEU A 410 28.59 -22.38 -55.66
CA LEU A 410 27.37 -22.81 -56.33
C LEU A 410 26.89 -21.79 -57.36
N GLU A 411 27.01 -20.51 -57.07
CA GLU A 411 26.65 -19.40 -57.93
C GLU A 411 27.61 -19.29 -59.10
N SER A 412 28.91 -19.62 -58.95
CA SER A 412 29.89 -19.65 -60.04
C SER A 412 29.58 -20.67 -61.14
N VAL A 413 28.87 -21.77 -60.76
CA VAL A 413 28.39 -22.73 -61.75
C VAL A 413 27.38 -22.09 -62.71
N LYS A 414 26.55 -21.18 -62.22
CA LYS A 414 25.57 -20.43 -63.00
C LYS A 414 26.20 -19.31 -63.79
N ALA A 415 27.31 -18.76 -63.30
CA ALA A 415 28.05 -17.68 -63.95
C ALA A 415 29.16 -18.16 -64.94
N GLU A 416 29.12 -19.44 -65.28
CA GLU A 416 30.08 -20.06 -66.28
C GLU A 416 31.57 -19.82 -65.92
N GLY A 417 31.89 -19.79 -64.61
CA GLY A 417 33.24 -19.61 -64.07
C GLY A 417 33.70 -18.14 -63.91
N ALA A 418 32.83 -17.17 -64.14
CA ALA A 418 33.07 -15.77 -63.82
C ALA A 418 32.70 -15.45 -62.36
N LEU A 419 33.13 -14.30 -61.84
CA LEU A 419 32.74 -13.79 -60.54
C LEU A 419 31.21 -13.58 -60.44
N PRO A 420 30.46 -14.30 -59.59
CA PRO A 420 29.02 -14.15 -59.51
C PRO A 420 28.61 -12.73 -59.13
N ASP A 421 27.54 -12.22 -59.76
CA ASP A 421 26.99 -10.86 -59.42
C ASP A 421 26.56 -10.76 -57.97
N SER A 422 26.00 -11.83 -57.39
CA SER A 422 25.59 -11.90 -55.99
C SER A 422 26.79 -11.87 -55.02
N LEU A 423 27.90 -12.51 -55.37
CA LEU A 423 29.16 -12.45 -54.60
C LEU A 423 29.76 -11.06 -54.67
N TRP A 424 29.80 -10.45 -55.91
CA TRP A 424 30.26 -9.09 -56.07
C TRP A 424 29.43 -8.09 -55.27
N ALA A 425 28.11 -8.20 -55.30
CA ALA A 425 27.24 -7.34 -54.53
C ALA A 425 27.48 -7.43 -53.00
N ARG A 426 27.99 -8.58 -52.49
CA ARG A 426 28.42 -8.73 -51.08
C ARG A 426 29.77 -8.05 -50.83
N VAL A 427 30.73 -8.14 -51.73
CA VAL A 427 32.01 -7.40 -51.69
C VAL A 427 31.74 -5.91 -51.72
N GLU A 428 30.90 -5.45 -52.63
CA GLU A 428 30.52 -4.04 -52.79
C GLU A 428 29.90 -3.46 -51.56
N ARG A 429 29.08 -4.24 -50.86
CA ARG A 429 28.52 -3.85 -49.54
C ARG A 429 29.60 -3.66 -48.47
N VAL A 430 30.63 -4.50 -48.44
CA VAL A 430 31.78 -4.36 -47.53
C VAL A 430 32.59 -3.11 -47.90
N GLN A 431 32.81 -2.87 -49.19
CA GLN A 431 33.51 -1.65 -49.70
C GLN A 431 32.72 -0.38 -49.36
N ALA A 432 31.40 -0.39 -49.58
CA ALA A 432 30.50 0.72 -49.26
C ALA A 432 30.43 1.01 -47.76
N ALA A 433 30.56 0.00 -46.92
CA ALA A 433 30.68 0.17 -45.47
C ALA A 433 31.99 0.84 -45.01
N GLY A 434 33.03 0.86 -45.88
CA GLY A 434 34.33 1.49 -45.63
C GLY A 434 35.42 0.56 -45.12
N CYS A 435 35.25 -0.78 -45.28
CA CYS A 435 36.25 -1.80 -44.93
C CYS A 435 36.94 -1.55 -43.58
N MET A 436 38.28 -1.47 -43.59
CA MET A 436 39.08 -1.28 -42.35
C MET A 436 38.77 0.04 -41.62
N ASP A 437 38.42 1.11 -42.33
CA ASP A 437 38.21 2.42 -41.70
C ASP A 437 36.90 2.43 -40.90
N ASP A 438 35.87 1.72 -41.36
CA ASP A 438 34.65 1.53 -40.58
C ASP A 438 34.91 0.73 -39.29
N LEU A 439 35.65 -0.37 -39.41
CA LEU A 439 35.99 -1.21 -38.25
C LEU A 439 36.83 -0.45 -37.23
N ARG A 440 37.80 0.35 -37.66
CA ARG A 440 38.60 1.21 -36.74
C ARG A 440 37.76 2.29 -36.05
N ARG A 441 36.81 2.92 -36.76
CA ARG A 441 35.88 3.87 -36.16
C ARG A 441 35.00 3.18 -35.11
N ARG A 442 34.44 2.03 -35.42
CA ARG A 442 33.61 1.25 -34.46
C ARG A 442 34.41 0.79 -33.26
N GLN A 443 35.66 0.37 -33.47
CA GLN A 443 36.57 0.03 -32.34
C GLN A 443 36.83 1.23 -31.42
N ALA A 444 37.03 2.40 -31.98
CA ALA A 444 37.22 3.63 -31.22
C ALA A 444 35.94 3.98 -30.40
N ASP A 445 34.74 3.80 -31.03
CA ASP A 445 33.46 4.02 -30.34
C ASP A 445 33.22 3.03 -29.20
N VAL A 446 33.54 1.75 -29.42
CA VAL A 446 33.48 0.71 -28.37
C VAL A 446 34.43 1.07 -27.24
N SER A 447 35.68 1.44 -27.53
CA SER A 447 36.68 1.82 -26.53
C SER A 447 36.24 3.06 -25.72
N ALA A 448 35.69 4.07 -26.38
CA ALA A 448 35.20 5.28 -25.69
C ALA A 448 34.02 4.99 -24.74
N LYS A 449 33.11 4.11 -25.14
CA LYS A 449 32.01 3.67 -24.27
C LYS A 449 32.51 2.80 -23.11
N ALA A 450 33.45 1.91 -23.35
CA ALA A 450 34.07 1.08 -22.34
C ALA A 450 34.78 1.93 -21.28
N GLU A 451 35.53 2.97 -21.68
CA GLU A 451 36.19 3.89 -20.75
C GLU A 451 35.16 4.63 -19.87
N ARG A 452 34.06 5.13 -20.47
CA ARG A 452 32.99 5.77 -19.67
C ARG A 452 32.39 4.82 -18.65
N ALA A 453 32.10 3.58 -19.04
CA ALA A 453 31.61 2.57 -18.10
C ALA A 453 32.64 2.27 -17.00
N GLY A 454 33.93 2.21 -17.31
CA GLY A 454 35.02 2.05 -16.34
C GLY A 454 35.06 3.17 -15.31
N VAL A 455 34.94 4.42 -15.74
CA VAL A 455 34.88 5.59 -14.84
C VAL A 455 33.66 5.49 -13.92
N SER A 456 32.50 5.11 -14.45
CA SER A 456 31.28 4.94 -13.63
C SER A 456 31.44 3.83 -12.60
N ILE A 457 32.08 2.72 -12.95
CA ILE A 457 32.41 1.61 -12.02
C ILE A 457 33.30 2.10 -10.88
N GLU A 458 34.37 2.86 -11.20
CA GLU A 458 35.25 3.41 -10.17
C GLU A 458 34.55 4.40 -9.26
N GLN A 459 33.68 5.24 -9.80
CA GLN A 459 32.90 6.21 -9.01
C GLN A 459 31.97 5.51 -8.04
N LEU A 460 31.23 4.51 -8.52
CA LEU A 460 30.34 3.68 -7.69
C LEU A 460 31.10 2.93 -6.59
N GLN A 461 32.23 2.33 -6.94
CA GLN A 461 33.06 1.64 -5.95
C GLN A 461 33.48 2.58 -4.83
N ARG A 462 33.99 3.76 -5.17
CA ARG A 462 34.41 4.78 -4.18
C ARG A 462 33.24 5.29 -3.34
N ALA A 463 32.04 5.41 -3.92
CA ALA A 463 30.85 5.83 -3.18
C ALA A 463 30.42 4.76 -2.17
N MET A 464 30.38 3.48 -2.57
CA MET A 464 30.07 2.36 -1.66
C MET A 464 31.09 2.19 -0.54
N GLU A 465 32.39 2.41 -0.83
CA GLU A 465 33.44 2.33 0.17
C GLU A 465 33.33 3.46 1.20
N ARG A 466 32.97 4.68 0.77
CA ARG A 466 32.71 5.82 1.66
C ARG A 466 31.52 5.53 2.57
N GLU A 467 30.38 5.13 2.02
CA GLU A 467 29.17 4.84 2.79
C GLU A 467 29.43 3.74 3.84
N ARG A 468 30.20 2.72 3.47
CA ARG A 468 30.58 1.66 4.42
C ARG A 468 31.51 2.15 5.52
N ALA A 469 32.37 3.12 5.24
CA ALA A 469 33.23 3.75 6.25
C ALA A 469 32.41 4.61 7.20
N ASP A 470 31.46 5.38 6.67
CA ASP A 470 30.55 6.23 7.43
C ASP A 470 29.64 5.41 8.35
N ASP A 471 29.06 4.29 7.86
CA ASP A 471 28.27 3.36 8.67
C ASP A 471 29.08 2.76 9.83
N ARG A 472 30.32 2.35 9.58
CA ARG A 472 31.20 1.82 10.63
C ARG A 472 31.56 2.89 11.67
N ALA A 473 31.82 4.10 11.22
CA ALA A 473 32.14 5.22 12.13
C ALA A 473 30.96 5.56 13.01
N PHE A 474 29.76 5.57 12.43
CA PHE A 474 28.51 5.82 13.15
C PHE A 474 28.20 4.74 14.20
N VAL A 475 28.25 3.46 13.82
CA VAL A 475 28.02 2.33 14.75
C VAL A 475 29.05 2.31 15.89
N ALA A 476 30.31 2.71 15.62
CA ALA A 476 31.32 2.82 16.65
C ALA A 476 31.01 3.92 17.68
N GLN A 477 30.37 5.01 17.27
CA GLN A 477 29.94 6.12 18.15
C GLN A 477 28.61 5.84 18.85
N HIS A 478 27.71 5.06 18.20
CA HIS A 478 26.35 4.73 18.65
C HIS A 478 26.16 3.22 18.75
N PRO A 479 26.69 2.52 19.77
CA PRO A 479 26.71 1.05 19.84
C PRO A 479 25.31 0.39 19.89
N MET A 480 24.26 1.16 20.20
CA MET A 480 22.86 0.68 20.23
C MET A 480 22.14 0.86 18.87
N ALA A 481 22.78 1.53 17.91
CA ALA A 481 22.19 1.71 16.59
C ALA A 481 22.33 0.43 15.75
N ALA A 482 21.29 0.11 14.98
CA ALA A 482 21.35 -1.01 14.05
C ALA A 482 22.23 -0.66 12.85
N SER A 483 23.15 -1.55 12.48
CA SER A 483 23.94 -1.39 11.26
C SER A 483 23.07 -1.54 10.00
N SER A 484 23.26 -0.66 9.06
CA SER A 484 22.60 -0.65 7.76
C SER A 484 23.30 -1.50 6.68
N ALA A 485 24.30 -2.27 7.06
CA ALA A 485 25.15 -3.05 6.14
C ALA A 485 24.41 -3.96 5.17
N GLY A 486 23.27 -4.53 5.59
CA GLY A 486 22.50 -5.48 4.75
C GLY A 486 21.87 -4.87 3.49
N ALA A 487 21.45 -3.61 3.53
CA ALA A 487 20.90 -2.94 2.34
C ALA A 487 21.99 -2.63 1.30
N LEU A 488 23.18 -2.24 1.77
CA LEU A 488 24.35 -2.00 0.92
C LEU A 488 24.88 -3.29 0.29
N ASP A 489 24.74 -4.44 0.95
CA ASP A 489 25.21 -5.74 0.42
C ASP A 489 24.47 -6.17 -0.85
N ASN A 490 23.19 -5.87 -1.00
CA ASN A 490 22.42 -6.13 -2.22
C ASN A 490 22.91 -5.29 -3.41
N ILE A 491 23.14 -3.98 -3.18
CA ILE A 491 23.71 -3.07 -4.19
C ILE A 491 25.10 -3.56 -4.60
N ARG A 492 25.91 -3.97 -3.63
CA ARG A 492 27.24 -4.51 -3.84
C ARG A 492 27.26 -5.80 -4.67
N ALA A 493 26.32 -6.71 -4.41
CA ALA A 493 26.22 -7.95 -5.17
C ALA A 493 25.93 -7.64 -6.66
N THR A 494 24.99 -6.75 -6.95
CA THR A 494 24.69 -6.27 -8.30
C THR A 494 25.90 -5.59 -8.93
N PHE A 495 26.57 -4.71 -8.20
CA PHE A 495 27.79 -4.03 -8.66
C PHE A 495 28.90 -5.03 -9.05
N LEU A 496 29.16 -6.05 -8.23
CA LEU A 496 30.19 -7.05 -8.52
C LEU A 496 29.87 -7.82 -9.82
N SER A 497 28.61 -8.19 -10.02
CA SER A 497 28.17 -8.85 -11.27
C SER A 497 28.39 -7.95 -12.50
N LEU A 498 28.06 -6.66 -12.42
CA LEU A 498 28.28 -5.71 -13.51
C LEU A 498 29.77 -5.47 -13.79
N ARG A 499 30.58 -5.37 -12.75
CA ARG A 499 32.06 -5.24 -12.85
C ARG A 499 32.68 -6.47 -13.51
N ASP A 500 32.25 -7.68 -13.14
CA ASP A 500 32.78 -8.91 -13.71
C ASP A 500 32.37 -9.05 -15.18
N SER A 501 31.15 -8.65 -15.52
CA SER A 501 30.67 -8.57 -16.92
C SER A 501 31.48 -7.55 -17.73
N TYR A 502 31.81 -6.39 -17.16
CA TYR A 502 32.69 -5.40 -17.77
C TYR A 502 34.08 -5.95 -18.01
N ALA A 503 34.69 -6.64 -17.04
CA ALA A 503 36.01 -7.24 -17.20
C ALA A 503 36.03 -8.28 -18.32
N THR A 504 35.00 -9.12 -18.43
CA THR A 504 34.85 -10.11 -19.51
C THR A 504 34.73 -9.42 -20.86
N ALA A 505 33.94 -8.37 -20.98
CA ALA A 505 33.81 -7.61 -22.22
C ALA A 505 35.13 -6.94 -22.65
N ARG A 506 35.89 -6.39 -21.69
CA ARG A 506 37.24 -5.82 -21.99
C ARG A 506 38.23 -6.85 -22.52
N MET A 507 38.16 -8.11 -22.05
CA MET A 507 38.98 -9.19 -22.61
C MET A 507 38.57 -9.54 -24.05
N ALA A 508 37.28 -9.55 -24.34
CA ALA A 508 36.78 -9.77 -25.70
C ALA A 508 37.16 -8.62 -26.64
N ASP A 509 37.12 -7.36 -26.17
CA ASP A 509 37.57 -6.20 -26.96
C ASP A 509 39.05 -6.27 -27.28
N ALA A 510 39.90 -6.72 -26.36
CA ALA A 510 41.33 -6.91 -26.59
C ALA A 510 41.58 -8.00 -27.62
N ALA A 511 40.89 -9.14 -27.51
CA ALA A 511 40.98 -10.21 -28.49
C ALA A 511 40.54 -9.76 -29.92
N LEU A 512 39.50 -8.92 -29.99
CA LEU A 512 39.04 -8.37 -31.26
C LEU A 512 40.03 -7.36 -31.87
N ALA A 513 40.69 -6.57 -31.02
CA ALA A 513 41.79 -5.68 -31.46
C ALA A 513 42.94 -6.48 -32.03
N ASP A 514 43.34 -7.61 -31.43
CA ASP A 514 44.39 -8.49 -31.93
C ASP A 514 44.02 -9.11 -33.31
N VAL A 515 42.72 -9.45 -33.49
CA VAL A 515 42.23 -9.95 -34.79
C VAL A 515 42.35 -8.86 -35.88
N LEU A 516 42.00 -7.61 -35.59
CA LEU A 516 42.13 -6.50 -36.53
C LEU A 516 43.59 -6.23 -36.98
N GLU A 517 44.54 -6.44 -36.08
CA GLU A 517 45.97 -6.24 -36.37
C GLU A 517 46.63 -7.47 -36.97
N SER A 518 45.95 -8.61 -37.05
CA SER A 518 46.50 -9.84 -37.58
C SER A 518 46.85 -9.72 -39.07
N PRO A 519 47.96 -10.31 -39.53
CA PRO A 519 48.34 -10.29 -40.94
C PRO A 519 47.33 -10.99 -41.85
N GLU A 520 46.59 -11.95 -41.32
CA GLU A 520 45.57 -12.70 -42.05
C GLU A 520 44.37 -11.83 -42.35
N PHE A 521 43.85 -11.10 -41.31
CA PHE A 521 42.75 -10.20 -41.48
C PHE A 521 43.07 -9.02 -42.40
N LYS A 522 44.27 -8.45 -42.28
CA LYS A 522 44.76 -7.38 -43.19
C LYS A 522 44.76 -7.82 -44.65
N ARG A 523 45.26 -9.05 -44.93
CA ARG A 523 45.23 -9.63 -46.28
C ARG A 523 43.81 -9.87 -46.79
N ALA A 524 42.90 -10.32 -45.90
CA ALA A 524 41.50 -10.49 -46.25
C ALA A 524 40.84 -9.14 -46.63
N MET A 525 41.12 -8.06 -45.89
CA MET A 525 40.62 -6.73 -46.22
C MET A 525 41.24 -6.14 -47.49
N GLU A 526 42.52 -6.41 -47.74
CA GLU A 526 43.20 -6.05 -49.00
C GLU A 526 42.55 -6.75 -50.17
N LEU A 527 42.20 -8.05 -50.03
CA LEU A 527 41.46 -8.79 -51.07
C LEU A 527 40.12 -8.15 -51.37
N LEU A 528 39.35 -7.79 -50.33
CA LEU A 528 38.05 -7.17 -50.50
C LEU A 528 38.08 -5.71 -51.00
N SER A 529 39.23 -5.04 -50.92
CA SER A 529 39.40 -3.67 -51.44
C SER A 529 39.61 -3.59 -52.93
N LYS A 530 39.92 -4.73 -53.63
CA LYS A 530 40.13 -4.81 -55.09
C LYS A 530 38.81 -4.51 -55.82
N ASP A 531 38.99 -3.93 -57.03
CA ASP A 531 37.86 -3.72 -57.92
C ASP A 531 37.37 -5.03 -58.55
N ARG A 532 36.18 -4.97 -59.19
CA ARG A 532 35.58 -6.20 -59.81
C ARG A 532 36.45 -6.78 -60.87
N SER A 533 37.16 -5.94 -61.64
CA SER A 533 38.02 -6.42 -62.74
C SER A 533 39.28 -7.11 -62.23
N GLU A 534 39.88 -6.58 -61.16
CA GLU A 534 41.03 -7.18 -60.51
C GLU A 534 40.67 -8.49 -59.81
N LEU A 535 39.52 -8.56 -59.12
CA LEU A 535 39.04 -9.81 -58.50
C LEU A 535 38.75 -10.86 -59.58
N ASN A 536 38.06 -10.48 -60.66
CA ASN A 536 37.73 -11.40 -61.74
C ASN A 536 39.02 -11.91 -62.48
N ALA A 537 39.99 -11.02 -62.64
CA ALA A 537 41.30 -11.42 -63.27
C ALA A 537 42.12 -12.36 -62.34
N SER A 538 41.89 -12.35 -61.05
CA SER A 538 42.52 -13.23 -60.08
C SER A 538 41.91 -14.65 -60.04
N LEU A 539 40.72 -14.84 -60.64
CA LEU A 539 40.06 -16.14 -60.68
C LEU A 539 40.67 -17.01 -61.79
N PRO A 540 40.88 -18.32 -61.57
CA PRO A 540 41.31 -19.27 -62.58
C PRO A 540 40.25 -19.39 -63.69
N SER A 541 40.71 -19.37 -64.96
CA SER A 541 39.83 -19.57 -66.17
C SER A 541 39.37 -21.00 -66.19
N ALA A 542 38.15 -21.30 -65.81
CA ALA A 542 37.53 -22.64 -65.95
C ALA A 542 36.87 -22.75 -67.32
N VAL A 543 37.56 -23.35 -68.29
CA VAL A 543 36.99 -23.67 -69.60
C VAL A 543 36.58 -25.16 -69.58
N GLY A 544 35.50 -25.53 -68.94
CA GLY A 544 35.02 -26.94 -68.93
C GLY A 544 33.51 -27.03 -68.62
N SER A 545 32.86 -28.13 -69.02
CA SER A 545 31.46 -28.42 -68.80
C SER A 545 31.18 -28.47 -67.28
N LEU A 546 30.71 -27.33 -66.74
CA LEU A 546 30.31 -27.24 -65.33
C LEU A 546 29.12 -28.18 -65.09
N THR A 547 29.32 -29.27 -64.39
CA THR A 547 28.27 -30.25 -64.07
C THR A 547 27.26 -29.67 -63.08
N LYS A 548 25.97 -29.63 -63.47
CA LYS A 548 24.84 -29.18 -62.63
C LYS A 548 24.36 -30.28 -61.71
N VAL A 549 25.08 -31.35 -61.50
CA VAL A 549 24.70 -32.49 -60.66
C VAL A 549 24.85 -32.12 -59.19
N GLY A 550 23.79 -32.32 -58.41
CA GLY A 550 23.77 -32.05 -56.99
C GLY A 550 23.44 -30.63 -56.57
N THR A 551 23.30 -29.67 -57.50
CA THR A 551 23.05 -28.25 -57.20
C THR A 551 21.68 -27.97 -56.53
N MET A 552 20.60 -28.62 -56.98
CA MET A 552 19.24 -28.40 -56.51
C MET A 552 19.06 -28.70 -54.98
N ALA A 553 19.61 -29.85 -54.53
CA ALA A 553 19.49 -30.20 -53.10
C ALA A 553 20.26 -29.25 -52.20
N LEU A 554 21.45 -28.79 -52.67
CA LEU A 554 22.26 -27.80 -51.92
C LEU A 554 21.57 -26.42 -51.90
N GLU A 555 20.98 -25.99 -53.03
CA GLU A 555 20.21 -24.74 -53.12
C GLU A 555 19.02 -24.76 -52.13
N GLN A 556 18.30 -25.87 -52.09
CA GLN A 556 17.15 -26.00 -51.19
C GLN A 556 17.58 -25.90 -49.71
N THR A 557 18.63 -26.61 -49.29
CA THR A 557 19.12 -26.59 -47.92
C THR A 557 19.71 -25.24 -47.54
N LEU A 558 20.37 -24.51 -48.44
CA LEU A 558 20.83 -23.16 -48.23
C LEU A 558 19.67 -22.18 -48.08
N ALA A 559 18.60 -22.32 -48.89
CA ALA A 559 17.40 -21.49 -48.79
C ALA A 559 16.65 -21.74 -47.48
N ASP A 560 16.64 -22.97 -46.98
CA ASP A 560 16.01 -23.31 -45.68
C ASP A 560 16.81 -22.68 -44.51
N LEU A 561 18.16 -22.70 -44.59
CA LEU A 561 19.01 -22.02 -43.61
C LEU A 561 18.82 -20.51 -43.66
N ASP A 562 18.79 -19.89 -44.82
CA ASP A 562 18.58 -18.44 -44.96
C ASP A 562 17.22 -18.02 -44.40
N ARG A 563 16.16 -18.81 -44.65
CA ARG A 563 14.83 -18.55 -44.08
C ARG A 563 14.85 -18.61 -42.53
N SER A 564 15.56 -19.56 -41.97
CA SER A 564 15.73 -19.68 -40.52
C SER A 564 16.50 -18.48 -39.94
N LEU A 565 17.57 -18.04 -40.61
CA LEU A 565 18.37 -16.87 -40.20
C LEU A 565 17.56 -15.57 -40.25
N GLN A 566 16.78 -15.36 -41.33
CA GLN A 566 15.91 -14.20 -41.48
C GLN A 566 14.81 -14.13 -40.43
N GLU A 567 14.16 -15.27 -40.13
CA GLU A 567 13.12 -15.30 -39.08
C GLU A 567 13.73 -15.04 -37.68
N ARG A 568 14.92 -15.57 -37.39
CA ARG A 568 15.65 -15.26 -36.16
C ARG A 568 15.97 -13.76 -36.03
N LEU A 569 16.46 -13.16 -37.14
CA LEU A 569 16.78 -11.74 -37.18
C LEU A 569 15.53 -10.88 -36.95
N ARG A 570 14.40 -11.28 -37.53
CA ARG A 570 13.11 -10.62 -37.35
C ARG A 570 12.65 -10.69 -35.89
N LEU A 571 12.66 -11.87 -35.27
CA LEU A 571 12.26 -12.07 -33.89
C LEU A 571 13.20 -11.31 -32.90
N LYS A 572 14.51 -11.35 -33.17
CA LYS A 572 15.51 -10.57 -32.39
C LYS A 572 15.20 -9.08 -32.44
N LYS A 573 14.98 -8.49 -33.64
CA LYS A 573 14.62 -7.07 -33.77
C LYS A 573 13.31 -6.72 -33.08
N GLN A 574 12.31 -7.61 -33.11
CA GLN A 574 11.06 -7.39 -32.37
C GLN A 574 11.28 -7.40 -30.86
N LEU A 575 12.09 -8.32 -30.35
CA LEU A 575 12.44 -8.39 -28.94
C LEU A 575 13.19 -7.12 -28.48
N GLU A 576 14.19 -6.68 -29.25
CA GLU A 576 14.97 -5.47 -28.98
C GLU A 576 14.11 -4.19 -29.01
N ALA A 577 13.18 -4.09 -29.96
CA ALA A 577 12.25 -2.95 -30.02
C ALA A 577 11.34 -2.88 -28.81
N GLN A 578 10.80 -4.01 -28.38
CA GLN A 578 9.89 -4.08 -27.23
C GLN A 578 10.58 -3.85 -25.88
N VAL A 579 11.87 -4.18 -25.73
CA VAL A 579 12.65 -3.86 -24.53
C VAL A 579 12.84 -2.33 -24.39
N ASN A 580 12.82 -1.60 -25.49
CA ASN A 580 12.93 -0.14 -25.50
C ASN A 580 11.58 0.58 -25.35
N ASP A 581 10.45 -0.16 -25.35
CA ASP A 581 9.13 0.42 -25.06
C ASP A 581 9.08 0.96 -23.63
N ASP A 582 8.19 1.93 -23.38
CA ASP A 582 8.01 2.54 -22.06
C ASP A 582 7.28 1.58 -21.12
N VAL A 583 8.05 0.67 -20.51
CA VAL A 583 7.56 -0.30 -19.52
C VAL A 583 6.94 0.40 -18.32
N VAL A 584 7.45 1.59 -17.93
CA VAL A 584 6.94 2.34 -16.80
C VAL A 584 5.50 2.78 -17.04
N SER A 585 5.23 3.40 -18.18
CA SER A 585 3.87 3.85 -18.53
C SER A 585 2.89 2.69 -18.66
N GLU A 586 3.31 1.55 -19.21
CA GLU A 586 2.46 0.35 -19.31
C GLU A 586 2.12 -0.22 -17.93
N VAL A 587 3.11 -0.37 -17.06
CA VAL A 587 2.89 -0.84 -15.66
C VAL A 587 1.98 0.14 -14.93
N GLN A 588 2.24 1.44 -15.00
CA GLN A 588 1.43 2.47 -14.34
C GLN A 588 -0.02 2.44 -14.84
N ARG A 589 -0.24 2.36 -16.15
CA ARG A 589 -1.57 2.28 -16.75
C ARG A 589 -2.35 1.07 -16.24
N ARG A 590 -1.74 -0.08 -16.12
CA ARG A 590 -2.36 -1.33 -15.65
C ARG A 590 -2.65 -1.28 -14.15
N VAL A 591 -1.73 -0.74 -13.35
CA VAL A 591 -1.93 -0.53 -11.90
C VAL A 591 -3.07 0.46 -11.66
N SER A 592 -3.14 1.55 -12.44
CA SER A 592 -4.25 2.51 -12.36
C SER A 592 -5.60 1.89 -12.74
N ALA A 593 -5.60 0.85 -13.58
CA ALA A 593 -6.79 0.06 -13.91
C ALA A 593 -7.16 -0.98 -12.82
N GLY A 594 -6.40 -1.06 -11.73
CA GLY A 594 -6.67 -1.96 -10.59
C GLY A 594 -6.10 -3.37 -10.75
N GLU A 595 -5.15 -3.59 -11.68
CA GLU A 595 -4.49 -4.88 -11.83
C GLU A 595 -3.40 -5.07 -10.75
N GLU A 596 -3.22 -6.31 -10.29
CA GLU A 596 -2.18 -6.65 -9.31
C GLU A 596 -0.78 -6.62 -9.94
N LEU A 597 0.20 -6.02 -9.24
CA LEU A 597 1.59 -5.90 -9.70
C LEU A 597 2.20 -7.26 -10.10
N ARG A 598 1.99 -8.30 -9.33
CA ARG A 598 2.50 -9.66 -9.63
C ARG A 598 1.93 -10.25 -10.91
N LYS A 599 0.67 -9.98 -11.21
CA LYS A 599 0.03 -10.42 -12.45
C LYS A 599 0.62 -9.70 -13.64
N ILE A 600 0.82 -8.38 -13.53
CA ILE A 600 1.45 -7.54 -14.56
C ILE A 600 2.86 -8.07 -14.87
N GLU A 601 3.67 -8.29 -13.84
CA GLU A 601 5.02 -8.85 -13.94
C GLU A 601 5.04 -10.19 -14.70
N THR A 602 4.21 -11.13 -14.25
CA THR A 602 4.14 -12.47 -14.84
C THR A 602 3.75 -12.46 -16.32
N GLU A 603 2.76 -11.64 -16.68
CA GLU A 603 2.26 -11.55 -18.06
C GLU A 603 3.27 -10.86 -18.99
N LEU A 604 3.93 -9.79 -18.53
CA LEU A 604 4.95 -9.11 -19.31
C LEU A 604 6.15 -10.03 -19.53
N LEU A 605 6.71 -10.63 -18.49
CA LEU A 605 7.82 -11.58 -18.61
C LEU A 605 7.45 -12.79 -19.48
N GLY A 606 6.24 -13.32 -19.37
CA GLY A 606 5.75 -14.44 -20.17
C GLY A 606 5.77 -14.12 -21.67
N ARG A 607 5.25 -12.97 -22.06
CA ARG A 607 5.20 -12.51 -23.46
C ARG A 607 6.59 -12.47 -24.11
N TYR A 608 7.59 -11.94 -23.40
CA TYR A 608 8.96 -11.81 -23.91
C TYR A 608 9.70 -13.14 -23.87
N SER A 609 9.48 -13.97 -22.83
CA SER A 609 10.06 -15.31 -22.76
C SER A 609 9.63 -16.21 -23.91
N ASP A 610 8.40 -16.10 -24.39
CA ASP A 610 7.89 -16.85 -25.53
C ASP A 610 8.63 -16.51 -26.84
N MET A 611 8.93 -15.22 -27.05
CA MET A 611 9.74 -14.82 -28.22
C MET A 611 11.19 -15.34 -28.11
N GLY A 612 11.78 -15.23 -26.92
CA GLY A 612 13.12 -15.80 -26.68
C GLY A 612 13.16 -17.30 -26.90
N ARG A 613 12.16 -18.05 -26.49
CA ARG A 613 12.01 -19.47 -26.70
C ARG A 613 11.97 -19.81 -28.21
N ARG A 614 11.18 -19.07 -29.00
CA ARG A 614 11.12 -19.28 -30.45
C ARG A 614 12.45 -19.07 -31.15
N VAL A 615 13.23 -18.07 -30.75
CA VAL A 615 14.60 -17.87 -31.28
C VAL A 615 15.49 -19.07 -30.94
N ARG A 616 15.46 -19.56 -29.71
CA ARG A 616 16.22 -20.72 -29.26
C ARG A 616 15.83 -22.01 -29.98
N GLU A 617 14.54 -22.20 -30.27
CA GLU A 617 14.06 -23.33 -31.07
C GLU A 617 14.65 -23.31 -32.47
N LEU A 618 14.71 -22.15 -33.14
CA LEU A 618 15.34 -21.99 -34.43
C LEU A 618 16.86 -22.20 -34.39
N VAL A 619 17.52 -21.77 -33.30
CA VAL A 619 18.95 -22.05 -33.08
C VAL A 619 19.19 -23.53 -32.88
N ALA A 620 18.34 -24.24 -32.15
CA ALA A 620 18.46 -25.69 -31.91
C ALA A 620 18.25 -26.54 -33.19
N GLN A 621 17.52 -26.03 -34.19
CA GLN A 621 17.32 -26.70 -35.47
C GLN A 621 18.50 -26.52 -36.45
N GLN A 622 19.33 -25.49 -36.21
CA GLN A 622 20.43 -25.15 -37.13
C GLN A 622 21.45 -26.28 -37.38
N PRO A 623 21.93 -27.06 -36.38
CA PRO A 623 22.89 -28.13 -36.61
C PRO A 623 22.43 -29.13 -37.66
N GLN A 624 21.14 -29.52 -37.66
CA GLN A 624 20.56 -30.44 -38.64
C GLN A 624 20.59 -29.87 -40.06
N LEU A 625 20.31 -28.58 -40.23
CA LEU A 625 20.41 -27.88 -41.50
C LEU A 625 21.86 -27.82 -41.99
N LEU A 626 22.81 -27.51 -41.10
CA LEU A 626 24.23 -27.48 -41.43
C LEU A 626 24.75 -28.85 -41.81
N ASP A 627 24.38 -29.91 -41.11
CA ASP A 627 24.75 -31.28 -41.49
C ASP A 627 24.23 -31.69 -42.88
N ALA A 628 22.97 -31.28 -43.19
CA ALA A 628 22.39 -31.51 -44.51
C ALA A 628 23.15 -30.74 -45.61
N ILE A 629 23.59 -29.50 -45.32
CA ILE A 629 24.40 -28.67 -46.23
C ILE A 629 25.78 -29.33 -46.46
N VAL A 630 26.45 -29.78 -45.40
CA VAL A 630 27.76 -30.46 -45.49
C VAL A 630 27.65 -31.70 -46.38
N ASN A 631 26.65 -32.55 -46.17
CA ASN A 631 26.43 -33.77 -46.96
C ASN A 631 26.11 -33.44 -48.43
N ASN A 632 25.33 -32.43 -48.71
CA ASN A 632 25.01 -32.02 -50.08
C ASN A 632 26.19 -31.32 -50.72
N HIS A 633 26.99 -30.57 -50.01
CA HIS A 633 28.21 -29.95 -50.47
C HIS A 633 29.29 -31.01 -50.85
N GLN A 634 29.44 -32.05 -50.02
CA GLN A 634 30.36 -33.13 -50.31
C GLN A 634 30.01 -33.82 -51.66
N ARG A 635 28.71 -34.10 -51.91
CA ARG A 635 28.26 -34.64 -53.21
C ARG A 635 28.51 -33.69 -54.39
N PHE A 636 28.33 -32.40 -54.15
CA PHE A 636 28.61 -31.33 -55.08
C PHE A 636 30.10 -31.28 -55.46
N VAL A 637 31.01 -31.37 -54.48
CA VAL A 637 32.48 -31.39 -54.69
C VAL A 637 32.89 -32.68 -55.35
N GLU A 638 32.39 -33.86 -54.98
CA GLU A 638 32.71 -35.16 -55.60
C GLU A 638 32.33 -35.14 -57.04
N ALA A 639 31.22 -34.55 -57.44
CA ALA A 639 30.82 -34.45 -58.85
C ALA A 639 31.76 -33.54 -59.70
N ARG A 640 32.48 -32.61 -59.03
CA ARG A 640 33.40 -31.64 -59.63
C ARG A 640 34.87 -32.02 -59.53
N SER A 641 35.22 -33.01 -58.72
CA SER A 641 36.61 -33.36 -58.37
C SER A 641 37.45 -33.90 -59.60
N GLN A 642 36.79 -34.18 -60.67
CA GLN A 642 37.46 -34.66 -61.92
C GLN A 642 38.06 -33.50 -62.75
N ASP A 643 37.77 -32.22 -62.41
CA ASP A 643 38.36 -31.05 -63.09
C ASP A 643 39.23 -30.22 -62.16
N PRO A 644 40.56 -30.26 -62.27
CA PRO A 644 41.48 -29.50 -61.45
C PRO A 644 41.27 -27.96 -61.48
N GLN A 645 40.74 -27.42 -62.55
CA GLN A 645 40.51 -26.00 -62.76
C GLN A 645 39.28 -25.55 -61.88
N SER A 646 38.27 -26.40 -61.83
CA SER A 646 37.09 -26.15 -60.92
C SER A 646 37.48 -26.09 -59.44
N ALA A 647 38.41 -26.96 -59.01
CA ALA A 647 38.86 -26.95 -57.62
C ALA A 647 39.68 -25.67 -57.29
N LEU A 648 40.46 -25.16 -58.19
CA LEU A 648 41.20 -23.90 -58.03
C LEU A 648 40.23 -22.69 -57.96
N LEU A 649 39.20 -22.70 -58.81
CA LEU A 649 38.14 -21.66 -58.78
C LEU A 649 37.36 -21.66 -57.43
N ASP A 650 36.96 -22.88 -57.01
CA ASP A 650 36.23 -23.01 -55.74
C ASP A 650 37.05 -22.51 -54.55
N ASN A 651 38.37 -22.79 -54.49
CA ASN A 651 39.28 -22.27 -53.48
C ASN A 651 39.45 -20.76 -53.54
N ALA A 652 39.50 -20.16 -54.74
CA ALA A 652 39.57 -18.68 -54.84
C ALA A 652 38.28 -18.00 -54.39
N ILE A 653 37.14 -18.58 -54.73
CA ILE A 653 35.83 -18.10 -54.29
C ILE A 653 35.68 -18.26 -52.74
N ALA A 654 36.11 -19.40 -52.20
CA ALA A 654 36.10 -19.61 -50.77
C ALA A 654 37.01 -18.64 -50.03
N ALA A 655 38.12 -18.18 -50.62
CA ALA A 655 38.95 -17.13 -50.03
C ALA A 655 38.19 -15.78 -49.93
N ILE A 656 37.42 -15.40 -50.98
CA ILE A 656 36.60 -14.20 -50.97
C ILE A 656 35.46 -14.33 -49.92
N GLU A 657 34.75 -15.47 -49.90
CA GLU A 657 33.69 -15.74 -48.93
C GLU A 657 34.18 -15.68 -47.48
N ARG A 658 35.35 -16.30 -47.20
CA ARG A 658 35.99 -16.21 -45.87
C ARG A 658 36.33 -14.77 -45.49
N SER A 659 36.81 -13.97 -46.43
CA SER A 659 37.13 -12.56 -46.17
C SER A 659 35.86 -11.75 -45.84
N ILE A 660 34.77 -11.97 -46.58
CA ILE A 660 33.45 -11.34 -46.28
C ILE A 660 32.94 -11.80 -44.91
N SER A 661 33.03 -13.09 -44.63
CA SER A 661 32.59 -13.67 -43.36
C SER A 661 33.40 -13.09 -42.17
N GLN A 662 34.70 -12.97 -42.29
CA GLN A 662 35.57 -12.35 -41.27
C GLN A 662 35.19 -10.89 -41.02
N PHE A 663 34.95 -10.08 -42.07
CA PHE A 663 34.53 -8.71 -41.94
C PHE A 663 33.18 -8.60 -41.23
N THR A 664 32.18 -9.36 -41.69
CA THR A 664 30.82 -9.30 -41.12
C THR A 664 30.76 -9.79 -39.68
N THR A 665 31.58 -10.80 -39.34
CA THR A 665 31.71 -11.29 -37.96
C THR A 665 32.31 -10.23 -37.04
N VAL A 666 33.43 -9.62 -37.42
CA VAL A 666 34.07 -8.55 -36.67
C VAL A 666 33.15 -7.34 -36.51
N GLN A 667 32.46 -6.94 -37.59
CA GLN A 667 31.49 -5.84 -37.55
C GLN A 667 30.30 -6.14 -36.60
N SER A 668 29.78 -7.37 -36.63
CA SER A 668 28.72 -7.80 -35.71
C SER A 668 29.17 -7.78 -34.26
N GLN A 669 30.37 -8.31 -33.96
CA GLN A 669 30.94 -8.32 -32.62
C GLN A 669 31.14 -6.91 -32.07
N MET A 670 31.58 -5.95 -32.88
CA MET A 670 31.70 -4.55 -32.47
C MET A 670 30.34 -3.92 -32.19
N SER A 671 29.32 -4.23 -33.00
CA SER A 671 27.96 -3.76 -32.79
C SER A 671 27.37 -4.32 -31.49
N ASP A 672 27.62 -5.57 -31.20
CA ASP A 672 27.22 -6.22 -29.95
C ASP A 672 27.94 -5.58 -28.75
N GLY A 673 29.22 -5.25 -28.86
CA GLY A 673 29.99 -4.50 -27.88
C GLY A 673 29.43 -3.11 -27.60
N LEU A 674 29.07 -2.37 -28.64
CA LEU A 674 28.43 -1.04 -28.47
C LEU A 674 27.09 -1.14 -27.75
N THR A 675 26.29 -2.12 -28.06
CA THR A 675 25.00 -2.37 -27.39
C THR A 675 25.21 -2.77 -25.94
N PHE A 676 26.18 -3.68 -25.69
CA PHE A 676 26.53 -4.12 -24.34
C PHE A 676 26.95 -2.94 -23.44
N TYR A 677 27.90 -2.10 -23.90
CA TYR A 677 28.33 -0.96 -23.06
C TYR A 677 27.25 0.10 -22.87
N THR A 678 26.33 0.25 -23.83
CA THR A 678 25.17 1.15 -23.69
C THR A 678 24.23 0.65 -22.58
N ASN A 679 23.93 -0.65 -22.59
CA ASN A 679 23.10 -1.28 -21.57
C ASN A 679 23.79 -1.29 -20.19
N LEU A 680 25.09 -1.59 -20.17
CA LEU A 680 25.90 -1.56 -18.94
C LEU A 680 25.87 -0.16 -18.31
N GLN A 681 26.02 0.89 -19.11
CA GLN A 681 26.04 2.26 -18.62
C GLN A 681 24.67 2.67 -18.06
N ALA A 682 23.55 2.25 -18.69
CA ALA A 682 22.22 2.46 -18.15
C ALA A 682 22.02 1.76 -16.81
N ARG A 683 22.50 0.52 -16.65
CA ARG A 683 22.45 -0.25 -15.40
C ARG A 683 23.30 0.36 -14.30
N LEU A 684 24.51 0.83 -14.65
CA LEU A 684 25.40 1.53 -13.69
C LEU A 684 24.78 2.84 -13.22
N SER A 685 24.10 3.58 -14.10
CA SER A 685 23.39 4.81 -13.72
C SER A 685 22.21 4.53 -12.79
N SER A 686 21.43 3.49 -13.07
CA SER A 686 20.33 3.06 -12.16
C SER A 686 20.87 2.61 -10.80
N LEU A 687 21.97 1.89 -10.78
CA LEU A 687 22.61 1.44 -9.54
C LEU A 687 23.18 2.61 -8.73
N ALA A 688 23.72 3.63 -9.43
CA ALA A 688 24.22 4.86 -8.80
C ALA A 688 23.07 5.58 -8.09
N GLN A 689 21.92 5.71 -8.74
CA GLN A 689 20.75 6.32 -8.15
C GLN A 689 20.25 5.53 -6.91
N SER A 690 20.20 4.20 -7.01
CA SER A 690 19.81 3.37 -5.86
C SER A 690 20.79 3.50 -4.68
N LEU A 691 22.09 3.70 -4.96
CA LEU A 691 23.09 3.94 -3.93
C LEU A 691 22.93 5.32 -3.30
N ASP A 692 22.67 6.36 -4.09
CA ASP A 692 22.46 7.73 -3.59
C ASP A 692 21.21 7.79 -2.71
N ASP A 693 20.11 7.13 -3.13
CA ASP A 693 18.87 7.01 -2.34
C ASP A 693 19.13 6.30 -1.00
N LEU A 694 19.92 5.22 -1.02
CA LEU A 694 20.31 4.49 0.19
C LEU A 694 21.15 5.36 1.13
N CYS A 695 22.18 6.03 0.61
CA CYS A 695 23.07 6.91 1.39
C CYS A 695 22.26 8.02 2.06
N TYR A 696 21.32 8.63 1.33
CA TYR A 696 20.44 9.66 1.87
C TYR A 696 19.55 9.13 3.01
N ALA A 697 18.89 7.99 2.79
CA ALA A 697 18.04 7.37 3.80
C ALA A 697 18.83 7.02 5.07
N GLN A 698 20.05 6.52 4.92
CA GLN A 698 20.94 6.21 6.04
C GLN A 698 21.41 7.45 6.79
N HIS A 699 21.75 8.51 6.06
CA HIS A 699 22.11 9.78 6.67
C HIS A 699 20.95 10.35 7.53
N MET A 700 19.72 10.26 7.05
CA MET A 700 18.53 10.70 7.80
C MET A 700 18.29 9.85 9.05
N MET A 701 18.43 8.53 8.97
CA MET A 701 18.31 7.64 10.13
C MET A 701 19.40 7.89 11.18
N ARG A 702 20.63 8.16 10.74
CA ARG A 702 21.74 8.53 11.66
C ARG A 702 21.42 9.81 12.41
N ARG A 703 20.97 10.83 11.70
CA ARG A 703 20.57 12.11 12.29
C ARG A 703 19.41 11.97 13.28
N GLU A 704 18.39 11.18 12.93
CA GLU A 704 17.27 10.90 13.82
C GLU A 704 17.73 10.19 15.10
N THR A 705 18.66 9.26 14.99
CA THR A 705 19.25 8.56 16.15
C THR A 705 20.01 9.54 17.06
N GLU A 706 20.82 10.44 16.49
CA GLU A 706 21.53 11.49 17.22
C GLU A 706 20.58 12.45 17.94
N ASP A 707 19.50 12.87 17.28
CA ASP A 707 18.47 13.74 17.85
C ASP A 707 17.71 13.04 18.99
N GLN A 708 17.40 11.76 18.84
CA GLN A 708 16.77 10.95 19.88
C GLN A 708 17.68 10.77 21.10
N GLU A 709 18.96 10.46 20.91
CA GLU A 709 19.93 10.33 22.00
C GLU A 709 20.16 11.67 22.72
N THR A 710 20.22 12.76 21.97
CA THR A 710 20.36 14.11 22.54
C THR A 710 19.12 14.47 23.38
N SER A 711 17.92 14.16 22.87
CA SER A 711 16.66 14.36 23.59
C SER A 711 16.56 13.51 24.86
N GLN A 712 17.03 12.25 24.78
CA GLN A 712 17.09 11.37 25.97
C GLN A 712 18.09 11.85 27.02
N ARG A 713 19.27 12.33 26.59
CA ARG A 713 20.26 12.92 27.51
C ARG A 713 19.70 14.15 28.22
N SER A 714 19.13 15.08 27.47
CA SER A 714 18.47 16.28 28.01
C SER A 714 17.39 15.91 29.03
N ARG A 715 16.56 14.90 28.74
CA ARG A 715 15.52 14.44 29.65
C ARG A 715 16.10 13.83 30.94
N LEU A 716 17.14 13.00 30.81
CA LEU A 716 17.83 12.41 31.97
C LEU A 716 18.53 13.46 32.81
N GLU A 717 19.12 14.48 32.19
CA GLU A 717 19.71 15.62 32.91
C GLU A 717 18.66 16.42 33.64
N GLN A 718 17.50 16.66 33.05
CA GLN A 718 16.38 17.33 33.70
C GLN A 718 15.82 16.49 34.85
N GLU A 719 15.61 15.19 34.67
CA GLU A 719 15.19 14.29 35.76
C GLU A 719 16.19 14.24 36.92
N ARG A 720 17.51 14.29 36.63
CA ARG A 720 18.56 14.41 37.68
C ARG A 720 18.52 15.76 38.36
N ALA A 721 18.32 16.86 37.65
CA ALA A 721 18.19 18.17 38.21
C ALA A 721 16.95 18.28 39.11
N ASP A 722 15.80 17.74 38.66
CA ASP A 722 14.57 17.69 39.42
C ASP A 722 14.71 16.83 40.68
N ALA A 723 15.37 15.68 40.60
CA ALA A 723 15.67 14.83 41.73
C ALA A 723 16.61 15.52 42.75
N ALA A 724 17.65 16.22 42.29
CA ALA A 724 18.55 16.97 43.12
C ALA A 724 17.83 18.17 43.82
N PHE A 725 16.91 18.83 43.11
CA PHE A 725 16.08 19.89 43.68
C PHE A 725 15.13 19.33 44.74
N ALA A 726 14.46 18.20 44.47
CA ALA A 726 13.61 17.53 45.45
C ALA A 726 14.37 17.09 46.69
N GLN A 727 15.62 16.66 46.53
CA GLN A 727 16.46 16.26 47.65
C GLN A 727 16.90 17.47 48.50
N ARG A 728 17.22 18.62 47.89
CA ARG A 728 17.48 19.88 48.60
C ARG A 728 16.28 20.37 49.39
N LEU A 729 15.08 20.30 48.80
CA LEU A 729 13.82 20.65 49.48
C LEU A 729 13.58 19.74 50.69
N GLN A 730 13.84 18.43 50.56
CA GLN A 730 13.76 17.49 51.68
C GLN A 730 14.74 17.79 52.81
N ASP A 731 15.98 18.17 52.44
CA ASP A 731 17.00 18.50 53.42
C ASP A 731 16.68 19.83 54.11
N GLU A 732 16.15 20.85 53.42
CA GLU A 732 15.65 22.08 53.98
C GLU A 732 14.48 21.86 54.94
N LEU A 733 13.54 20.97 54.61
CA LEU A 733 12.45 20.56 55.47
C LEU A 733 12.92 19.80 56.72
N LYS A 734 13.96 19.00 56.65
CA LYS A 734 14.58 18.33 57.79
C LYS A 734 15.30 19.33 58.72
N VAL A 735 15.93 20.32 58.16
CA VAL A 735 16.59 21.41 58.96
C VAL A 735 15.54 22.28 59.65
N SER A 736 14.39 22.57 58.96
CA SER A 736 13.32 23.34 59.61
C SER A 736 12.62 22.54 60.71
N ASN A 737 12.39 21.22 60.51
CA ASN A 737 11.85 20.37 61.60
C ASN A 737 12.80 20.18 62.79
N SER A 738 14.11 20.12 62.53
CA SER A 738 15.08 20.06 63.63
C SER A 738 15.26 21.41 64.38
N ALA A 739 14.96 22.53 63.75
CA ALA A 739 14.91 23.84 64.37
C ALA A 739 13.66 24.05 65.22
N GLU A 740 12.53 23.46 64.86
CA GLU A 740 11.31 23.43 65.67
C GLU A 740 11.42 22.49 66.87
N GLU A 741 12.10 21.33 66.77
CA GLU A 741 12.37 20.46 67.90
C GLU A 741 13.35 21.11 68.92
N THR A 742 14.29 21.95 68.53
CA THR A 742 15.19 22.67 69.41
C THR A 742 14.54 23.92 70.05
N ALA A 743 13.50 24.49 69.40
CA ALA A 743 12.73 25.63 69.99
C ALA A 743 11.67 25.20 70.98
N SER A 744 11.25 23.93 71.01
CA SER A 744 10.21 23.39 71.92
C SER A 744 10.76 23.00 73.30
N ASN A 745 12.08 23.15 73.55
CA ASN A 745 12.68 22.72 74.82
C ASN A 745 13.21 23.86 75.75
N SER A 746 12.85 25.12 75.48
CA SER A 746 13.18 26.25 76.40
C SER A 746 12.03 27.23 76.55
N GLY A 747 11.35 27.18 77.74
CA GLY A 747 10.71 28.33 78.27
C GLY A 747 9.22 28.26 78.51
N ARG A 748 8.89 27.91 79.70
CA ARG A 748 7.56 28.20 80.36
C ARG A 748 7.33 29.71 80.49
N MET A 749 6.06 30.03 80.29
CA MET A 749 5.31 31.17 81.00
C MET A 749 4.86 32.31 80.07
N ASN A 750 3.55 32.43 80.16
CA ASN A 750 2.64 33.58 80.20
C ASN A 750 1.79 33.89 79.02
N ASP A 751 0.47 33.79 79.26
CA ASP A 751 -0.71 34.09 78.52
C ASP A 751 -0.91 35.56 78.08
N PRO A 752 -2.02 35.89 77.36
CA PRO A 752 -2.01 36.31 75.93
C PRO A 752 -2.37 37.80 75.77
N PRO A 753 -2.49 38.27 74.55
CA PRO A 753 -3.83 38.52 74.04
C PRO A 753 -4.02 38.30 72.50
N GLN A 754 -5.30 38.05 72.18
CA GLN A 754 -6.00 37.95 70.93
C GLN A 754 -5.64 39.03 69.89
N PHE A 755 -5.54 38.66 68.62
CA PHE A 755 -6.27 39.35 67.55
C PHE A 755 -6.42 38.45 66.31
N SER A 756 -7.60 38.53 65.73
CA SER A 756 -8.22 37.86 64.63
C SER A 756 -7.51 38.11 63.23
N SER A 757 -7.51 37.16 62.38
CA SER A 757 -8.29 37.07 61.11
C SER A 757 -7.52 36.37 59.99
N ASN A 758 -8.23 35.36 59.43
CA ASN A 758 -8.41 34.94 58.05
C ASN A 758 -7.21 34.51 57.21
N THR A 759 -7.23 33.33 56.86
CA THR A 759 -7.50 32.56 55.63
C THR A 759 -6.54 31.40 55.46
N ALA A 760 -7.11 30.24 55.75
CA ALA A 760 -6.43 28.97 55.47
C ALA A 760 -6.83 28.45 54.07
N ALA A 761 -5.86 28.04 53.32
CA ALA A 761 -6.06 27.09 52.20
C ALA A 761 -5.34 25.81 52.58
N SER A 762 -6.11 24.78 52.82
CA SER A 762 -5.63 23.41 53.11
C SER A 762 -5.32 22.65 51.85
N ALA A 763 -4.11 22.09 51.81
CA ALA A 763 -3.74 21.06 50.83
C ALA A 763 -4.07 19.67 51.39
N PRO A 764 -4.59 18.73 50.60
CA PRO A 764 -4.85 17.38 51.07
C PRO A 764 -3.60 16.50 50.97
N LYS A 765 -3.36 15.77 52.06
CA LYS A 765 -2.36 14.71 52.12
C LYS A 765 -2.82 13.47 51.34
N PHE A 766 -2.04 12.98 50.43
CA PHE A 766 -2.16 11.64 49.89
C PHE A 766 -1.07 10.74 50.46
N SER A 767 -1.49 9.70 51.16
CA SER A 767 -0.65 8.58 51.59
C SER A 767 -0.79 7.41 50.63
N TYR A 768 0.33 6.91 50.15
CA TYR A 768 0.44 5.67 49.36
C TYR A 768 0.59 4.47 50.29
N PRO A 769 -0.10 3.36 50.08
CA PRO A 769 0.26 2.08 50.66
C PRO A 769 1.22 1.32 49.80
N THR A 770 2.36 1.00 50.36
CA THR A 770 3.33 0.02 49.90
C THR A 770 2.77 -1.39 50.15
N PHE A 771 2.74 -2.22 49.09
CA PHE A 771 2.71 -3.66 49.25
C PHE A 771 3.82 -4.29 48.42
N GLY A 772 4.73 -4.91 49.14
CA GLY A 772 5.75 -5.80 48.59
C GLY A 772 5.22 -7.23 48.56
N GLY A 773 5.85 -8.06 47.73
CA GLY A 773 5.81 -9.51 47.86
C GLY A 773 5.52 -10.22 46.56
N ALA A 774 6.58 -10.63 45.86
CA ALA A 774 6.50 -11.71 44.89
C ALA A 774 6.32 -13.06 45.56
N PRO A 775 5.73 -14.05 44.94
CA PRO A 775 6.39 -15.34 44.85
C PRO A 775 6.44 -15.97 43.47
N SER A 776 7.60 -16.51 43.21
CA SER A 776 8.10 -17.57 42.35
C SER A 776 7.11 -18.53 41.65
N VAL A 777 7.51 -18.78 40.39
CA VAL A 777 7.06 -19.85 39.49
C VAL A 777 7.51 -21.22 39.98
N PRO A 778 6.75 -22.30 39.71
CA PRO A 778 7.37 -23.47 39.12
C PRO A 778 6.68 -23.99 37.83
N PRO A 779 7.38 -24.87 37.07
CA PRO A 779 7.05 -25.14 35.68
C PRO A 779 6.35 -26.50 35.46
N ASN A 780 5.89 -26.68 34.22
CA ASN A 780 5.56 -27.92 33.51
C ASN A 780 4.19 -28.57 33.71
N ALA A 781 3.46 -28.67 32.66
CA ALA A 781 3.15 -29.94 32.00
C ALA A 781 2.49 -29.72 30.63
N ALA A 782 3.00 -30.48 29.69
CA ALA A 782 2.52 -30.63 28.31
C ALA A 782 1.17 -31.35 28.29
N SER A 783 0.31 -31.07 27.33
CA SER A 783 -0.20 -32.07 26.39
C SER A 783 -1.41 -31.60 25.61
N GLU A 784 -1.34 -32.00 24.40
CA GLU A 784 -2.35 -32.44 23.44
C GLU A 784 -3.20 -31.46 22.66
N GLY A 785 -2.81 -31.43 21.41
CA GLY A 785 -3.52 -30.87 20.29
C GLY A 785 -4.85 -31.60 20.01
N ARG A 786 -5.79 -30.82 19.55
CA ARG A 786 -6.87 -31.30 18.67
C ARG A 786 -7.07 -30.38 17.51
N THR A 787 -6.55 -30.79 16.38
CA THR A 787 -6.83 -30.33 15.02
C THR A 787 -8.27 -30.74 14.68
N TYR A 788 -9.08 -29.76 14.28
CA TYR A 788 -10.30 -30.03 13.53
C TYR A 788 -10.07 -29.70 12.06
N THR A 789 -9.95 -30.73 11.26
CA THR A 789 -10.01 -30.73 9.79
C THR A 789 -11.45 -30.58 9.35
N TYR A 790 -11.75 -29.56 8.58
CA TYR A 790 -12.96 -29.48 7.76
C TYR A 790 -12.67 -30.08 6.39
N GLN A 791 -13.38 -31.15 6.09
CA GLN A 791 -13.40 -31.78 4.77
C GLN A 791 -14.35 -31.00 3.85
N HIS A 792 -13.83 -30.57 2.72
CA HIS A 792 -14.60 -30.18 1.57
C HIS A 792 -15.21 -31.40 0.90
N THR A 793 -16.52 -31.41 0.75
CA THR A 793 -17.20 -32.24 -0.24
C THR A 793 -17.91 -31.33 -1.25
N THR A 794 -17.41 -31.38 -2.47
CA THR A 794 -18.10 -30.90 -3.66
C THR A 794 -19.17 -31.90 -4.10
N PRO A 795 -20.28 -31.46 -4.64
CA PRO A 795 -21.00 -32.24 -5.62
C PRO A 795 -21.09 -31.55 -6.99
N VAL A 796 -20.92 -32.41 -7.94
CA VAL A 796 -21.02 -32.35 -9.37
C VAL A 796 -22.26 -31.61 -9.88
N SER A 797 -22.04 -30.88 -10.99
CA SER A 797 -22.98 -30.22 -11.87
C SER A 797 -24.04 -31.14 -12.46
N GLN A 798 -25.27 -30.69 -12.50
CA GLN A 798 -26.20 -30.96 -13.59
C GLN A 798 -27.02 -29.71 -13.93
N ASP A 799 -26.99 -29.44 -15.20
CA ASP A 799 -27.66 -28.43 -15.97
C ASP A 799 -29.18 -28.57 -15.90
N SER A 800 -29.89 -27.51 -15.61
CA SER A 800 -31.20 -27.22 -16.23
C SER A 800 -31.75 -25.86 -15.79
N SER A 801 -31.93 -25.00 -16.76
CA SER A 801 -32.70 -23.79 -16.77
C SER A 801 -33.98 -23.84 -15.94
N LEU A 802 -34.15 -22.88 -14.98
CA LEU A 802 -35.41 -22.19 -14.64
C LEU A 802 -35.16 -21.32 -13.39
N LYS A 803 -35.38 -20.02 -13.52
CA LYS A 803 -35.42 -19.09 -12.39
C LYS A 803 -36.56 -19.45 -11.45
N PRO A 804 -36.27 -19.77 -10.19
CA PRO A 804 -37.19 -19.49 -9.11
C PRO A 804 -36.43 -19.18 -7.80
N ASN A 805 -35.82 -18.05 -7.61
CA ASN A 805 -35.25 -17.71 -6.31
C ASN A 805 -35.60 -16.29 -5.79
N GLU A 806 -36.21 -15.43 -6.59
CA GLU A 806 -36.66 -14.10 -6.14
C GLU A 806 -37.82 -14.15 -5.13
N SER A 807 -38.70 -15.15 -5.22
CA SER A 807 -39.85 -15.26 -4.30
C SER A 807 -39.47 -15.75 -2.90
N SER A 808 -38.48 -16.62 -2.77
CA SER A 808 -38.05 -17.17 -1.46
C SER A 808 -37.27 -16.16 -0.64
N GLU A 809 -36.36 -15.41 -1.26
CA GLU A 809 -35.57 -14.38 -0.60
C GLU A 809 -36.43 -13.17 -0.18
N THR A 810 -37.36 -12.76 -1.05
CA THR A 810 -38.33 -11.70 -0.73
C THR A 810 -39.22 -12.09 0.44
N ASN A 811 -39.68 -13.33 0.49
CA ASN A 811 -40.49 -13.83 1.60
C ASN A 811 -39.67 -13.91 2.91
N ALA A 812 -38.38 -14.24 2.86
CA ALA A 812 -37.52 -14.24 4.02
C ALA A 812 -37.26 -12.81 4.56
N LYS A 813 -37.06 -11.83 3.66
CA LYS A 813 -36.92 -10.40 4.03
C LYS A 813 -38.24 -9.87 4.62
N LEU A 814 -39.35 -10.18 4.00
CA LEU A 814 -40.69 -9.84 4.51
C LEU A 814 -40.93 -10.44 5.90
N ALA A 815 -40.58 -11.70 6.10
CA ALA A 815 -40.74 -12.36 7.39
C ALA A 815 -39.94 -11.65 8.48
N ARG A 816 -38.68 -11.24 8.19
CA ARG A 816 -37.85 -10.48 9.14
C ARG A 816 -38.44 -9.11 9.49
N LEU A 817 -38.97 -8.37 8.50
CA LEU A 817 -39.63 -7.09 8.76
C LEU A 817 -40.88 -7.26 9.61
N VAL A 818 -41.66 -8.30 9.38
CA VAL A 818 -42.87 -8.65 10.18
C VAL A 818 -42.44 -9.11 11.58
N GLU A 819 -41.37 -9.90 11.72
CA GLU A 819 -40.81 -10.31 13.01
C GLU A 819 -40.25 -9.12 13.82
N MET A 820 -39.75 -8.10 13.12
CA MET A 820 -39.37 -6.83 13.76
C MET A 820 -40.58 -6.02 14.24
N GLY A 821 -41.84 -6.43 13.87
CA GLY A 821 -43.11 -5.84 14.35
C GLY A 821 -43.75 -4.84 13.39
N PHE A 822 -43.32 -4.75 12.13
CA PHE A 822 -44.00 -3.93 11.13
C PHE A 822 -45.18 -4.69 10.57
N ARG A 823 -46.22 -3.93 10.12
CA ARG A 823 -47.36 -4.55 9.46
C ARG A 823 -46.94 -5.17 8.15
N ARG A 824 -47.46 -6.36 7.87
CA ARG A 824 -47.13 -7.13 6.67
C ARG A 824 -47.36 -6.33 5.39
N GLU A 825 -48.52 -5.61 5.32
CA GLU A 825 -48.90 -4.79 4.17
C GLU A 825 -47.88 -3.67 3.91
N ASP A 826 -47.50 -2.92 4.97
CA ASP A 826 -46.56 -1.83 4.88
C ASP A 826 -45.14 -2.33 4.52
N ALA A 827 -44.75 -3.46 5.07
CA ALA A 827 -43.44 -4.08 4.76
C ALA A 827 -43.37 -4.57 3.29
N VAL A 828 -44.46 -5.16 2.77
CA VAL A 828 -44.59 -5.56 1.34
C VAL A 828 -44.49 -4.36 0.42
N GLU A 829 -45.20 -3.26 0.75
CA GLU A 829 -45.20 -2.06 -0.07
C GLU A 829 -43.81 -1.42 -0.12
N GLN A 830 -43.11 -1.31 1.00
CA GLN A 830 -41.77 -0.71 1.05
C GLN A 830 -40.72 -1.63 0.42
N LEU A 831 -40.76 -2.94 0.60
CA LEU A 831 -39.88 -3.87 -0.12
C LEU A 831 -40.06 -3.76 -1.65
N ARG A 832 -41.30 -3.62 -2.12
CA ARG A 832 -41.56 -3.43 -3.53
C ARG A 832 -41.05 -2.09 -4.05
N ARG A 833 -41.22 -0.99 -3.26
CA ARG A 833 -40.79 0.36 -3.60
C ARG A 833 -39.26 0.49 -3.70
N TYR A 834 -38.51 -0.26 -2.89
CA TYR A 834 -37.06 -0.24 -2.83
C TYR A 834 -36.40 -1.50 -3.41
N ASN A 835 -36.98 -2.06 -4.48
CA ASN A 835 -36.41 -3.18 -5.23
C ASN A 835 -35.89 -4.32 -4.35
N ASN A 836 -36.64 -4.68 -3.33
CA ASN A 836 -36.33 -5.77 -2.42
C ASN A 836 -35.09 -5.52 -1.53
N ASP A 837 -34.65 -4.27 -1.38
CA ASP A 837 -33.64 -3.91 -0.39
C ASP A 837 -34.30 -3.75 0.99
N GLU A 838 -34.13 -4.76 1.84
CA GLU A 838 -34.70 -4.85 3.18
C GLU A 838 -34.36 -3.63 4.06
N ARG A 839 -33.18 -3.06 3.86
CA ARG A 839 -32.67 -1.96 4.66
C ARG A 839 -33.34 -0.63 4.28
N SER A 840 -33.40 -0.35 3.00
CA SER A 840 -34.09 0.85 2.50
C SER A 840 -35.58 0.78 2.81
N ALA A 841 -36.18 -0.42 2.72
CA ALA A 841 -37.54 -0.64 3.15
C ALA A 841 -37.75 -0.40 4.66
N LEU A 842 -36.83 -0.87 5.49
CA LEU A 842 -36.85 -0.67 6.94
C LEU A 842 -36.69 0.82 7.31
N ASN A 843 -35.75 1.53 6.68
CA ASN A 843 -35.58 2.97 6.88
C ASN A 843 -36.86 3.75 6.49
N ALA A 844 -37.47 3.39 5.37
CA ALA A 844 -38.69 4.00 4.91
C ALA A 844 -39.90 3.73 5.86
N LEU A 845 -39.96 2.51 6.43
CA LEU A 845 -40.99 2.17 7.45
C LEU A 845 -40.81 2.99 8.75
N LEU A 846 -39.58 3.36 9.05
CA LEU A 846 -39.27 4.26 10.16
C LEU A 846 -39.37 5.75 9.79
N GLY A 847 -39.59 6.08 8.53
CA GLY A 847 -39.65 7.45 8.03
C GLY A 847 -38.29 8.17 8.07
N MET A 848 -37.17 7.42 7.90
CA MET A 848 -35.80 7.92 7.99
C MET A 848 -35.13 7.90 6.60
#